data_7bc68258eec3bac6aad7830552e89a7e
#
_entry.id   7bc68258eec3bac6aad7830552e89a7e
#
_cell.length_a   1.000
_cell.length_b   1.000
_cell.length_c   1.000
_cell.angle_alpha   90.00
_cell.angle_beta   90.00
_cell.angle_gamma   90.00
#
_symmetry.space_group_name_H-M   'P 1'
#
loop_
_entity.id
_entity.type
_entity.pdbx_description
1 polymer ?
#
loop_
_entity_poly.entity_id
_entity_poly.type
_entity_poly.pdbx_seq_one_letter_code
_entity_poly.pdbx_strand_id
1 'polypeptide(L)'
;MATDYTYDALNRLAAYRDGNGGTTAYTYDALSRLTAITTPEGLTESYAYDAAGNLTGVTDALGQTTTYGYDKLYRMITTTSPMGAVEKYTYDKHDVVTSVTDALGNVTLYTVDANGQVTKKRQPDGESYLYTYDAVQRLTGITTPLGYETAFTYSNGNDILVKQDNLDRITEYTYDIMHRLTSVTDPEGGVTTYGYDERGNQSTVTDALGYSWNYAYDKVDRMTTVTDPEEKVTGILYDQVGNVVSIKRPGERTTAYAYDGNYNTTAVTDPKGYIYNYAYDKDDRLTLTTDPLEQTTGYTYDAVNRVTAYRDKMGLTESYLYDAHGNVLEKTATDGRVTEYTYDAKNRLTSVTDPMGSVAYYTYDVMDRVTGVTDYLGRGTEFTYDREGNVTSVTDAAGRKEVCTYDIAGRITSYTSNGGNRISYDYDKLDDLVEKSYSDSTGEQSAEGVTYAYNALGERVAMQDTTGDTEYTYDGLRRITSVTTYRAPGEDGFSHEEAKGDTIGYTYDEADHLAAITYADGTKVSYEYDKNDNLIKVTDREGKVTTYTYDAINRVTRIHRPNGISTYNTYNARNQIVELKNVCDTCEWVVSDYLYTYDDRGFIAGETAIESLAGYAYDDKHNGRHDDGRHDDLYPHGNRHNGKHDKDATFAYQIVETDRTFTYDAAGKLLTATETEDNYGTCVYTFEYDLMGNRTYTEKTLNGTVVEWHRYEYNESNQLISEKLYNGKKTTSLAYNYDADGNRISETGRIGTDKVNRTYEYSVENRLAAVHDGDELLLAAAYDGDGNRVFLLNYNLHTDDDWKGNSGNGNGNNKDNSGSGNNGKGNSGNNGNGNGNGKGKGNNKKNSKSWGTDDAGYGNATNAEENNSQNQCGILFPLQEEVSATEADLIARIKTTGKEKE
;
A
#
# COMPACT_ATOMS: atom_id res chain seq x y z
N MET A 1 -0.24 14.29 41.85
CA MET A 1 -1.56 14.79 42.21
C MET A 1 -2.14 13.78 43.18
N ALA A 2 -3.02 14.19 44.10
CA ALA A 2 -3.53 13.28 45.13
C ALA A 2 -4.75 12.53 44.61
N THR A 3 -4.70 11.22 44.68
CA THR A 3 -5.87 10.36 44.50
C THR A 3 -6.46 10.08 45.88
N ASP A 4 -7.78 10.17 46.02
CA ASP A 4 -8.49 10.00 47.26
C ASP A 4 -9.37 8.75 47.25
N TYR A 5 -9.35 8.00 48.32
CA TYR A 5 -10.16 6.80 48.48
C TYR A 5 -11.13 7.01 49.67
N THR A 6 -12.39 6.78 49.43
CA THR A 6 -13.42 6.80 50.53
C THR A 6 -13.98 5.41 50.74
N TYR A 7 -14.26 5.09 52.00
CA TYR A 7 -14.72 3.77 52.40
C TYR A 7 -16.06 3.89 53.15
N ASP A 8 -16.90 2.90 53.01
CA ASP A 8 -18.14 2.81 53.73
C ASP A 8 -17.92 2.32 55.18
N ALA A 9 -18.99 2.20 55.93
CA ALA A 9 -18.97 1.78 57.33
C ALA A 9 -18.46 0.33 57.56
N LEU A 10 -18.42 -0.49 56.51
CA LEU A 10 -17.88 -1.85 56.52
C LEU A 10 -16.45 -1.90 55.92
N ASN A 11 -15.81 -0.74 55.76
CA ASN A 11 -14.45 -0.59 55.21
C ASN A 11 -14.30 -1.13 53.78
N ARG A 12 -15.36 -1.04 52.94
CA ARG A 12 -15.35 -1.34 51.53
C ARG A 12 -15.14 -0.03 50.77
N LEU A 13 -14.42 -0.07 49.63
CA LEU A 13 -14.19 1.09 48.80
C LEU A 13 -15.53 1.63 48.26
N ALA A 14 -15.98 2.80 48.75
CA ALA A 14 -17.21 3.43 48.33
C ALA A 14 -17.01 4.39 47.14
N ALA A 15 -15.89 5.06 47.14
CA ALA A 15 -15.52 5.90 45.99
C ALA A 15 -13.99 6.06 45.86
N TYR A 16 -13.55 6.22 44.64
CA TYR A 16 -12.22 6.59 44.22
C TYR A 16 -12.26 7.92 43.50
N ARG A 17 -11.48 8.89 43.92
CA ARG A 17 -11.30 10.16 43.26
C ARG A 17 -9.96 10.17 42.58
N ASP A 18 -9.95 10.38 41.26
CA ASP A 18 -8.77 10.39 40.40
C ASP A 18 -8.00 11.71 40.46
N GLY A 19 -6.89 11.79 39.71
CA GLY A 19 -6.02 12.96 39.68
C GLY A 19 -6.61 14.20 39.03
N ASN A 20 -7.63 14.07 38.20
CA ASN A 20 -8.40 15.14 37.54
C ASN A 20 -9.61 15.56 38.40
N GLY A 21 -9.89 14.85 39.49
CA GLY A 21 -11.00 15.10 40.42
C GLY A 21 -12.30 14.41 40.03
N GLY A 22 -12.29 13.54 39.02
CA GLY A 22 -13.39 12.64 38.70
C GLY A 22 -13.62 11.63 39.81
N THR A 23 -14.84 11.17 40.01
CA THR A 23 -15.20 10.23 41.09
C THR A 23 -15.88 9.01 40.53
N THR A 24 -15.27 7.85 40.75
CA THR A 24 -15.87 6.54 40.47
C THR A 24 -16.49 6.03 41.77
N ALA A 25 -17.76 5.69 41.76
CA ALA A 25 -18.52 5.19 42.94
C ALA A 25 -18.78 3.68 42.84
N TYR A 26 -18.76 3.02 44.00
CA TYR A 26 -18.93 1.60 44.13
C TYR A 26 -20.09 1.31 45.10
N THR A 27 -20.99 0.42 44.74
CA THR A 27 -22.09 -0.01 45.62
C THR A 27 -22.03 -1.51 45.87
N TYR A 28 -22.54 -1.93 46.99
CA TYR A 28 -22.45 -3.30 47.47
C TYR A 28 -23.75 -3.78 48.07
N ASP A 29 -24.00 -5.07 47.99
CA ASP A 29 -25.08 -5.71 48.70
C ASP A 29 -24.75 -6.01 50.17
N ALA A 30 -25.69 -6.61 50.91
CA ALA A 30 -25.54 -6.96 52.32
C ALA A 30 -24.46 -8.04 52.59
N LEU A 31 -24.08 -8.80 51.54
CA LEU A 31 -23.02 -9.81 51.60
C LEU A 31 -21.66 -9.25 51.13
N SER A 32 -21.56 -7.93 50.93
CA SER A 32 -20.37 -7.23 50.48
C SER A 32 -19.92 -7.58 49.03
N ARG A 33 -20.84 -8.03 48.21
CA ARG A 33 -20.58 -8.23 46.79
C ARG A 33 -20.85 -6.92 46.07
N LEU A 34 -19.99 -6.58 45.08
CA LEU A 34 -20.11 -5.39 44.26
C LEU A 34 -21.40 -5.46 43.41
N THR A 35 -22.28 -4.48 43.53
CA THR A 35 -23.54 -4.43 42.80
C THR A 35 -23.57 -3.39 41.69
N ALA A 36 -22.74 -2.33 41.78
CA ALA A 36 -22.57 -1.41 40.68
C ALA A 36 -21.28 -0.61 40.81
N ILE A 37 -20.78 -0.19 39.63
CA ILE A 37 -19.74 0.81 39.48
C ILE A 37 -20.34 1.95 38.66
N THR A 38 -20.18 3.20 39.16
CA THR A 38 -20.60 4.40 38.46
C THR A 38 -19.37 5.25 38.15
N THR A 39 -19.12 5.55 36.89
CA THR A 39 -17.97 6.32 36.41
C THR A 39 -18.12 7.83 36.71
N PRO A 40 -17.08 8.68 36.56
CA PRO A 40 -17.16 10.12 36.73
C PRO A 40 -18.20 10.82 35.84
N GLU A 41 -18.50 10.27 34.63
CA GLU A 41 -19.58 10.75 33.75
C GLU A 41 -20.98 10.25 34.19
N GLY A 42 -21.08 9.40 35.25
CA GLY A 42 -22.32 8.88 35.75
C GLY A 42 -22.82 7.63 35.04
N LEU A 43 -21.99 7.00 34.20
CA LEU A 43 -22.29 5.74 33.52
C LEU A 43 -22.22 4.60 34.52
N THR A 44 -23.24 3.74 34.56
CA THR A 44 -23.36 2.69 35.62
C THR A 44 -23.39 1.31 34.97
N GLU A 45 -22.45 0.46 35.42
CA GLU A 45 -22.45 -0.98 35.20
C GLU A 45 -22.92 -1.68 36.44
N SER A 46 -23.84 -2.66 36.35
CA SER A 46 -24.42 -3.35 37.48
C SER A 46 -24.26 -4.87 37.40
N TYR A 47 -24.19 -5.52 38.59
CA TYR A 47 -23.86 -6.91 38.78
C TYR A 47 -24.94 -7.61 39.57
N ALA A 48 -25.42 -8.76 39.07
CA ALA A 48 -26.40 -9.60 39.71
C ALA A 48 -25.76 -10.92 40.17
N TYR A 49 -26.25 -11.43 41.33
CA TYR A 49 -25.70 -12.64 41.94
C TYR A 49 -26.81 -13.60 42.40
N ASP A 50 -26.52 -14.87 42.36
CA ASP A 50 -27.39 -15.87 42.97
C ASP A 50 -27.16 -15.95 44.50
N ALA A 51 -27.94 -16.82 45.16
CA ALA A 51 -27.84 -17.03 46.60
C ALA A 51 -26.50 -17.68 47.03
N ALA A 52 -25.81 -18.38 46.14
CA ALA A 52 -24.54 -19.01 46.41
C ALA A 52 -23.35 -18.03 46.22
N GLY A 53 -23.60 -16.88 45.59
CA GLY A 53 -22.58 -15.85 45.33
C GLY A 53 -22.00 -15.87 43.92
N ASN A 54 -22.54 -16.70 43.02
CA ASN A 54 -22.11 -16.70 41.63
C ASN A 54 -22.63 -15.45 40.88
N LEU A 55 -21.85 -14.84 40.03
CA LEU A 55 -22.25 -13.72 39.18
C LEU A 55 -23.21 -14.24 38.10
N THR A 56 -24.51 -13.86 38.17
CA THR A 56 -25.51 -14.31 37.21
C THR A 56 -25.82 -13.34 36.11
N GLY A 57 -25.38 -12.10 36.24
CA GLY A 57 -25.57 -11.09 35.18
C GLY A 57 -24.69 -9.88 35.37
N VAL A 58 -24.28 -9.32 34.24
CA VAL A 58 -23.62 -8.01 34.11
C VAL A 58 -24.48 -7.17 33.17
N THR A 59 -24.95 -6.03 33.67
CA THR A 59 -25.72 -5.07 32.87
C THR A 59 -24.85 -3.82 32.66
N ASP A 60 -24.56 -3.51 31.43
CA ASP A 60 -23.76 -2.35 31.06
C ASP A 60 -24.54 -1.02 31.21
N ALA A 61 -23.88 0.09 30.93
CA ALA A 61 -24.45 1.42 31.08
C ALA A 61 -25.54 1.74 30.03
N LEU A 62 -25.70 0.94 28.96
CA LEU A 62 -26.81 0.99 28.01
C LEU A 62 -28.02 0.11 28.45
N GLY A 63 -27.90 -0.60 29.56
CA GLY A 63 -28.91 -1.51 30.06
C GLY A 63 -28.88 -2.89 29.37
N GLN A 64 -27.83 -3.23 28.64
CA GLN A 64 -27.68 -4.50 27.96
C GLN A 64 -27.08 -5.52 28.92
N THR A 65 -27.70 -6.72 29.00
CA THR A 65 -27.35 -7.71 30.04
C THR A 65 -26.76 -8.97 29.43
N THR A 66 -25.55 -9.32 29.86
CA THR A 66 -24.96 -10.65 29.70
C THR A 66 -25.29 -11.49 30.89
N THR A 67 -25.82 -12.71 30.72
CA THR A 67 -26.19 -13.61 31.80
C THR A 67 -25.35 -14.88 31.83
N TYR A 68 -25.11 -15.41 33.04
CA TYR A 68 -24.30 -16.60 33.31
C TYR A 68 -25.10 -17.66 34.06
N GLY A 69 -24.99 -18.92 33.61
CA GLY A 69 -25.59 -20.05 34.26
C GLY A 69 -24.53 -20.97 34.85
N TYR A 70 -24.86 -21.60 35.99
CA TYR A 70 -23.94 -22.42 36.76
C TYR A 70 -24.47 -23.80 37.04
N ASP A 71 -23.61 -24.78 37.21
CA ASP A 71 -23.97 -26.11 37.71
C ASP A 71 -23.96 -26.15 39.25
N LYS A 72 -24.22 -27.33 39.82
CA LYS A 72 -24.27 -27.52 41.28
C LYS A 72 -22.90 -27.41 41.97
N LEU A 73 -21.82 -27.42 41.21
CA LEU A 73 -20.45 -27.22 41.69
C LEU A 73 -19.98 -25.77 41.47
N TYR A 74 -20.90 -24.87 41.09
CA TYR A 74 -20.64 -23.44 40.82
C TYR A 74 -19.72 -23.17 39.64
N ARG A 75 -19.64 -24.11 38.68
CA ARG A 75 -18.92 -23.92 37.45
C ARG A 75 -19.84 -23.32 36.40
N MET A 76 -19.37 -22.34 35.66
CA MET A 76 -20.10 -21.66 34.59
C MET A 76 -20.40 -22.65 33.46
N ILE A 77 -21.67 -22.95 33.18
CA ILE A 77 -22.09 -23.86 32.10
C ILE A 77 -22.73 -23.14 30.91
N THR A 78 -23.11 -21.88 31.08
CA THR A 78 -23.67 -21.08 29.97
C THR A 78 -23.28 -19.62 30.13
N THR A 79 -23.01 -18.97 28.98
CA THR A 79 -23.00 -17.52 28.84
C THR A 79 -24.06 -17.16 27.82
N THR A 80 -24.92 -16.18 28.12
CA THR A 80 -25.90 -15.66 27.17
C THR A 80 -25.64 -14.18 26.97
N SER A 81 -25.37 -13.78 25.77
CA SER A 81 -25.11 -12.38 25.39
C SER A 81 -26.40 -11.54 25.41
N PRO A 82 -26.31 -10.21 25.35
CA PRO A 82 -27.51 -9.33 25.31
C PRO A 82 -28.43 -9.62 24.12
N MET A 83 -27.93 -10.12 23.00
CA MET A 83 -28.72 -10.50 21.82
C MET A 83 -29.24 -11.95 21.90
N GLY A 84 -28.97 -12.67 22.98
CA GLY A 84 -29.48 -14.03 23.20
C GLY A 84 -28.59 -15.14 22.60
N ALA A 85 -27.39 -14.82 22.10
CA ALA A 85 -26.42 -15.82 21.67
C ALA A 85 -25.90 -16.60 22.88
N VAL A 86 -25.96 -17.96 22.83
CA VAL A 86 -25.65 -18.83 23.97
C VAL A 86 -24.44 -19.69 23.71
N GLU A 87 -23.41 -19.55 24.55
CA GLU A 87 -22.30 -20.48 24.65
C GLU A 87 -22.51 -21.46 25.80
N LYS A 88 -22.06 -22.73 25.62
CA LYS A 88 -22.21 -23.77 26.63
C LYS A 88 -20.88 -24.45 26.94
N TYR A 89 -20.67 -24.78 28.20
CA TYR A 89 -19.46 -25.41 28.70
C TYR A 89 -19.79 -26.71 29.47
N THR A 90 -18.96 -27.73 29.27
CA THR A 90 -18.99 -28.94 30.10
C THR A 90 -17.61 -29.19 30.73
N TYR A 91 -17.59 -29.88 31.84
CA TYR A 91 -16.41 -30.08 32.67
C TYR A 91 -16.23 -31.55 33.05
N ASP A 92 -14.98 -31.92 33.28
CA ASP A 92 -14.66 -33.19 33.93
C ASP A 92 -14.72 -33.09 35.46
N LYS A 93 -14.28 -34.16 36.14
CA LYS A 93 -14.23 -34.24 37.62
C LYS A 93 -13.12 -33.36 38.24
N HIS A 94 -12.19 -32.85 37.45
CA HIS A 94 -11.07 -31.98 37.90
C HIS A 94 -11.33 -30.50 37.57
N ASP A 95 -12.57 -30.16 37.17
CA ASP A 95 -13.01 -28.81 36.79
C ASP A 95 -12.35 -28.28 35.49
N VAL A 96 -11.82 -29.19 34.69
CA VAL A 96 -11.26 -28.81 33.35
C VAL A 96 -12.37 -28.85 32.31
N VAL A 97 -12.45 -27.82 31.44
CA VAL A 97 -13.41 -27.76 30.36
C VAL A 97 -13.20 -28.94 29.40
N THR A 98 -14.26 -29.71 29.14
CA THR A 98 -14.26 -30.85 28.21
C THR A 98 -14.99 -30.57 26.89
N SER A 99 -15.92 -29.59 26.90
CA SER A 99 -16.47 -29.05 25.63
C SER A 99 -16.83 -27.59 25.76
N VAL A 100 -16.73 -26.90 24.60
CA VAL A 100 -17.29 -25.57 24.38
C VAL A 100 -18.21 -25.69 23.17
N THR A 101 -19.48 -25.24 23.34
CA THR A 101 -20.42 -25.12 22.22
C THR A 101 -20.66 -23.65 22.00
N ASP A 102 -20.36 -23.17 20.78
CA ASP A 102 -20.53 -21.76 20.42
C ASP A 102 -22.00 -21.37 20.17
N ALA A 103 -22.23 -20.11 19.84
CA ALA A 103 -23.57 -19.56 19.60
C ALA A 103 -24.30 -20.17 18.39
N LEU A 104 -23.56 -20.75 17.42
CA LEU A 104 -24.12 -21.44 16.27
C LEU A 104 -24.29 -22.94 16.47
N GLY A 105 -23.87 -23.46 17.65
CA GLY A 105 -23.96 -24.87 18.00
C GLY A 105 -22.76 -25.71 17.60
N ASN A 106 -21.69 -25.11 17.13
CA ASN A 106 -20.44 -25.81 16.82
C ASN A 106 -19.73 -26.21 18.12
N VAL A 107 -19.14 -27.43 18.14
CA VAL A 107 -18.60 -27.99 19.36
C VAL A 107 -17.11 -28.26 19.27
N THR A 108 -16.35 -27.64 20.15
CA THR A 108 -14.95 -27.97 20.43
C THR A 108 -14.89 -28.94 21.60
N LEU A 109 -14.19 -30.10 21.47
CA LEU A 109 -14.04 -31.10 22.51
C LEU A 109 -12.59 -31.17 23.02
N TYR A 110 -12.46 -31.32 24.35
CA TYR A 110 -11.16 -31.49 24.98
C TYR A 110 -11.12 -32.84 25.70
N THR A 111 -10.05 -33.61 25.47
CA THR A 111 -9.71 -34.81 26.21
C THR A 111 -8.62 -34.48 27.22
N VAL A 112 -8.82 -34.83 28.47
CA VAL A 112 -7.86 -34.55 29.54
C VAL A 112 -7.31 -35.85 30.14
N ASP A 113 -6.09 -35.83 30.63
CA ASP A 113 -5.47 -36.95 31.34
C ASP A 113 -5.88 -37.00 32.82
N ALA A 114 -5.28 -37.91 33.59
CA ALA A 114 -5.54 -38.09 34.99
C ALA A 114 -5.11 -36.90 35.87
N ASN A 115 -4.22 -36.03 35.38
CA ASN A 115 -3.71 -34.83 36.02
C ASN A 115 -4.49 -33.57 35.62
N GLY A 116 -5.49 -33.68 34.73
CA GLY A 116 -6.30 -32.55 34.25
C GLY A 116 -5.65 -31.80 33.07
N GLN A 117 -4.60 -32.36 32.44
CA GLN A 117 -3.98 -31.73 31.28
C GLN A 117 -4.70 -32.12 29.98
N VAL A 118 -4.88 -31.13 29.09
CA VAL A 118 -5.52 -31.37 27.79
C VAL A 118 -4.55 -32.15 26.88
N THR A 119 -4.87 -33.41 26.60
CA THR A 119 -4.07 -34.25 25.70
C THR A 119 -4.59 -34.24 24.27
N LYS A 120 -5.83 -33.76 24.04
CA LYS A 120 -6.43 -33.65 22.71
C LYS A 120 -7.45 -32.51 22.69
N LYS A 121 -7.37 -31.65 21.67
CA LYS A 121 -8.40 -30.67 21.29
C LYS A 121 -8.99 -31.09 19.95
N ARG A 122 -10.27 -31.43 19.91
CA ARG A 122 -10.98 -31.71 18.66
C ARG A 122 -11.82 -30.50 18.27
N GLN A 123 -11.55 -29.96 17.08
CA GLN A 123 -12.23 -28.80 16.53
C GLN A 123 -13.62 -29.12 15.99
N PRO A 124 -14.49 -28.13 15.70
CA PRO A 124 -15.82 -28.33 15.16
C PRO A 124 -15.87 -29.07 13.83
N ASP A 125 -14.86 -28.92 12.97
CA ASP A 125 -14.71 -29.66 11.70
C ASP A 125 -14.34 -31.15 11.90
N GLY A 126 -14.03 -31.56 13.14
CA GLY A 126 -13.65 -32.88 13.52
C GLY A 126 -12.15 -33.15 13.58
N GLU A 127 -11.34 -32.21 13.16
CA GLU A 127 -9.88 -32.28 13.20
C GLU A 127 -9.36 -32.10 14.63
N SER A 128 -8.11 -32.52 14.89
CA SER A 128 -7.61 -32.62 16.26
C SER A 128 -6.15 -32.24 16.40
N TYR A 129 -5.86 -31.45 17.43
CA TYR A 129 -4.52 -31.27 17.97
C TYR A 129 -4.29 -32.25 19.10
N LEU A 130 -3.08 -32.82 19.19
CA LEU A 130 -2.63 -33.68 20.28
C LEU A 130 -1.50 -32.99 21.06
N TYR A 131 -1.49 -33.19 22.36
CA TYR A 131 -0.52 -32.61 23.28
C TYR A 131 0.12 -33.68 24.13
N THR A 132 1.44 -33.63 24.28
CA THR A 132 2.20 -34.55 25.15
C THR A 132 2.91 -33.78 26.25
N TYR A 133 3.11 -34.45 27.37
CA TYR A 133 3.66 -33.81 28.57
C TYR A 133 4.68 -34.73 29.24
N ASP A 134 5.67 -34.15 29.93
CA ASP A 134 6.60 -34.92 30.74
C ASP A 134 6.05 -35.26 32.13
N ALA A 135 6.88 -35.95 32.92
CA ALA A 135 6.47 -36.40 34.27
C ALA A 135 6.23 -35.24 35.27
N VAL A 136 6.73 -34.05 34.99
CA VAL A 136 6.50 -32.83 35.81
C VAL A 136 5.51 -31.88 35.15
N GLN A 137 4.74 -32.40 34.17
CA GLN A 137 3.61 -31.74 33.52
C GLN A 137 3.95 -30.57 32.59
N ARG A 138 5.16 -30.52 32.05
CA ARG A 138 5.54 -29.53 31.02
C ARG A 138 5.17 -30.07 29.64
N LEU A 139 4.70 -29.21 28.75
CA LEU A 139 4.35 -29.53 27.37
C LEU A 139 5.62 -29.97 26.60
N THR A 140 5.68 -31.22 26.13
CA THR A 140 6.82 -31.74 25.38
C THR A 140 6.57 -31.88 23.89
N GLY A 141 5.29 -31.86 23.46
CA GLY A 141 4.97 -31.92 22.04
C GLY A 141 3.57 -31.48 21.71
N ILE A 142 3.44 -30.95 20.50
CA ILE A 142 2.15 -30.58 19.87
C ILE A 142 2.10 -31.27 18.53
N THR A 143 1.03 -32.05 18.27
CA THR A 143 0.79 -32.63 16.95
C THR A 143 -0.44 -31.97 16.34
N THR A 144 -0.30 -31.44 15.12
CA THR A 144 -1.36 -30.71 14.40
C THR A 144 -2.34 -31.69 13.71
N PRO A 145 -3.46 -31.19 13.11
CA PRO A 145 -4.42 -32.02 12.36
C PRO A 145 -3.83 -32.81 11.19
N LEU A 146 -2.78 -32.27 10.54
CA LEU A 146 -2.06 -32.98 9.47
C LEU A 146 -1.02 -33.97 9.99
N GLY A 147 -0.82 -34.04 11.33
CA GLY A 147 0.13 -34.94 11.97
C GLY A 147 1.55 -34.38 12.12
N TYR A 148 1.72 -33.08 11.97
CA TYR A 148 3.01 -32.40 12.14
C TYR A 148 3.32 -32.21 13.63
N GLU A 149 4.57 -32.42 14.04
CA GLU A 149 4.98 -32.42 15.44
C GLU A 149 5.97 -31.28 15.73
N THR A 150 5.68 -30.52 16.80
CA THR A 150 6.63 -29.59 17.42
C THR A 150 7.02 -30.15 18.79
N ALA A 151 8.33 -30.30 19.05
CA ALA A 151 8.83 -30.87 20.29
C ALA A 151 9.64 -29.85 21.11
N PHE A 152 9.57 -29.99 22.45
CA PHE A 152 10.27 -29.12 23.41
C PHE A 152 11.08 -29.95 24.39
N THR A 153 12.30 -29.49 24.72
CA THR A 153 13.10 -30.01 25.80
C THR A 153 13.41 -28.92 26.82
N TYR A 154 13.58 -29.29 28.07
CA TYR A 154 13.68 -28.37 29.18
C TYR A 154 14.90 -28.61 30.06
N SER A 155 15.40 -27.55 30.70
CA SER A 155 16.31 -27.60 31.80
C SER A 155 15.62 -28.18 33.06
N ASN A 156 16.42 -28.49 34.10
CA ASN A 156 15.86 -28.81 35.42
C ASN A 156 15.14 -27.61 36.06
N GLY A 157 15.43 -26.40 35.62
CA GLY A 157 14.82 -25.13 36.06
C GLY A 157 13.55 -24.72 35.30
N ASN A 158 13.06 -25.55 34.40
CA ASN A 158 11.90 -25.34 33.50
C ASN A 158 12.15 -24.39 32.31
N ASP A 159 13.37 -24.00 32.02
CA ASP A 159 13.69 -23.21 30.84
C ASP A 159 13.64 -24.13 29.60
N ILE A 160 13.12 -23.65 28.50
CA ILE A 160 13.15 -24.36 27.21
C ILE A 160 14.59 -24.35 26.70
N LEU A 161 15.20 -25.50 26.53
CA LEU A 161 16.56 -25.62 25.97
C LEU A 161 16.56 -25.82 24.47
N VAL A 162 15.56 -26.54 23.95
CA VAL A 162 15.44 -26.84 22.53
C VAL A 162 13.96 -26.80 22.13
N LYS A 163 13.68 -26.16 21.02
CA LYS A 163 12.46 -26.30 20.23
C LYS A 163 12.85 -26.96 18.92
N GLN A 164 12.22 -28.10 18.62
CA GLN A 164 12.31 -28.74 17.32
C GLN A 164 10.94 -28.63 16.66
N ASP A 165 10.88 -28.07 15.45
CA ASP A 165 9.63 -27.92 14.74
C ASP A 165 9.34 -29.12 13.82
N ASN A 166 8.25 -29.03 13.09
CA ASN A 166 7.73 -30.03 12.18
C ASN A 166 8.59 -30.29 10.93
N LEU A 167 9.61 -29.45 10.65
CA LEU A 167 10.63 -29.67 9.60
C LEU A 167 11.95 -30.21 10.17
N ASP A 168 11.96 -30.70 11.43
CA ASP A 168 13.16 -31.11 12.16
C ASP A 168 14.18 -29.96 12.38
N ARG A 169 13.76 -28.70 12.30
CA ARG A 169 14.61 -27.56 12.52
C ARG A 169 14.74 -27.29 14.01
N ILE A 170 15.96 -27.07 14.45
CA ILE A 170 16.29 -26.93 15.87
C ILE A 170 16.64 -25.48 16.20
N THR A 171 15.93 -24.92 17.20
CA THR A 171 16.29 -23.66 17.85
C THR A 171 16.78 -23.97 19.26
N GLU A 172 17.98 -23.52 19.62
CA GLU A 172 18.61 -23.77 20.93
C GLU A 172 18.61 -22.49 21.77
N TYR A 173 18.37 -22.65 23.06
CA TYR A 173 18.31 -21.54 24.03
C TYR A 173 19.28 -21.80 25.18
N THR A 174 19.99 -20.76 25.62
CA THR A 174 20.85 -20.83 26.81
C THR A 174 20.42 -19.77 27.84
N TYR A 175 20.66 -20.08 29.11
CA TYR A 175 20.22 -19.24 30.21
C TYR A 175 21.33 -19.11 31.26
N ASP A 176 21.34 -18.00 31.98
CA ASP A 176 22.19 -17.82 33.14
C ASP A 176 21.58 -18.51 34.40
N ILE A 177 22.29 -18.38 35.53
CA ILE A 177 21.86 -18.95 36.83
C ILE A 177 20.60 -18.32 37.40
N MET A 178 20.16 -17.16 36.85
CA MET A 178 18.93 -16.46 37.21
C MET A 178 17.79 -16.77 36.25
N HIS A 179 17.95 -17.76 35.37
CA HIS A 179 17.00 -18.18 34.34
C HIS A 179 16.70 -17.08 33.30
N ARG A 180 17.63 -16.12 33.07
CA ARG A 180 17.50 -15.13 32.00
C ARG A 180 18.12 -15.67 30.73
N LEU A 181 17.47 -15.47 29.60
CA LEU A 181 17.91 -15.90 28.28
C LEU A 181 19.25 -15.21 27.92
N THR A 182 20.31 -15.99 27.67
CA THR A 182 21.64 -15.46 27.31
C THR A 182 21.97 -15.63 25.83
N SER A 183 21.40 -16.67 25.15
CA SER A 183 21.51 -16.78 23.71
C SER A 183 20.37 -17.57 23.10
N VAL A 184 20.10 -17.29 21.83
CA VAL A 184 19.27 -18.09 20.92
C VAL A 184 20.15 -18.46 19.74
N THR A 185 20.22 -19.74 19.42
CA THR A 185 20.82 -20.25 18.17
C THR A 185 19.70 -20.69 17.25
N ASP A 186 19.60 -20.09 16.08
CA ASP A 186 18.59 -20.42 15.09
C ASP A 186 18.91 -21.71 14.31
N PRO A 187 18.01 -22.22 13.46
CA PRO A 187 18.23 -23.46 12.69
C PRO A 187 19.37 -23.43 11.67
N GLU A 188 19.87 -22.25 11.28
CA GLU A 188 21.03 -22.09 10.39
C GLU A 188 22.33 -21.88 11.18
N GLY A 189 22.27 -21.78 12.51
CA GLY A 189 23.42 -21.62 13.40
C GLY A 189 23.75 -20.17 13.69
N GLY A 190 22.91 -19.22 13.30
CA GLY A 190 23.00 -17.81 13.69
C GLY A 190 22.77 -17.64 15.20
N VAL A 191 23.60 -16.86 15.88
CA VAL A 191 23.52 -16.70 17.35
C VAL A 191 23.22 -15.27 17.74
N THR A 192 22.04 -15.06 18.36
CA THR A 192 21.70 -13.81 19.04
C THR A 192 22.00 -13.92 20.51
N THR A 193 22.73 -12.95 21.10
CA THR A 193 23.10 -12.93 22.52
C THR A 193 22.50 -11.77 23.28
N TYR A 194 22.24 -12.00 24.57
CA TYR A 194 21.59 -11.05 25.48
C TYR A 194 22.45 -10.82 26.71
N GLY A 195 22.76 -9.57 27.00
CA GLY A 195 23.48 -9.15 28.20
C GLY A 195 22.55 -8.44 29.18
N TYR A 196 22.90 -8.49 30.48
CA TYR A 196 22.09 -7.90 31.53
C TYR A 196 22.94 -7.08 32.48
N ASP A 197 22.37 -6.03 33.05
CA ASP A 197 22.98 -5.26 34.14
C ASP A 197 22.87 -6.02 35.47
N GLU A 198 23.49 -5.46 36.54
CA GLU A 198 23.47 -6.06 37.86
C GLU A 198 22.06 -6.19 38.48
N ARG A 199 21.08 -5.41 38.01
CA ARG A 199 19.71 -5.41 38.49
C ARG A 199 18.80 -6.34 37.65
N GLY A 200 19.32 -6.85 36.56
CA GLY A 200 18.61 -7.79 35.70
C GLY A 200 17.94 -7.14 34.50
N ASN A 201 18.14 -5.85 34.25
CA ASN A 201 17.66 -5.21 33.04
C ASN A 201 18.52 -5.64 31.84
N GLN A 202 17.91 -5.86 30.69
CA GLN A 202 18.62 -6.19 29.44
C GLN A 202 19.46 -5.00 29.00
N SER A 203 20.79 -5.12 29.12
CA SER A 203 21.74 -4.06 28.81
C SER A 203 22.29 -4.10 27.39
N THR A 204 22.25 -5.28 26.75
CA THR A 204 22.82 -5.48 25.42
C THR A 204 22.04 -6.58 24.68
N VAL A 205 21.83 -6.37 23.37
CA VAL A 205 21.42 -7.42 22.41
C VAL A 205 22.44 -7.38 21.29
N THR A 206 23.05 -8.53 20.96
CA THR A 206 23.95 -8.66 19.81
C THR A 206 23.36 -9.71 18.87
N ASP A 207 23.11 -9.34 17.62
CA ASP A 207 22.55 -10.21 16.61
C ASP A 207 23.57 -11.19 16.02
N ALA A 208 23.10 -12.04 15.08
CA ALA A 208 23.90 -13.09 14.46
C ALA A 208 25.04 -12.56 13.56
N LEU A 209 25.04 -11.29 13.15
CA LEU A 209 26.11 -10.64 12.41
C LEU A 209 27.06 -9.85 13.33
N GLY A 210 26.78 -9.78 14.66
CA GLY A 210 27.60 -9.10 15.65
C GLY A 210 27.24 -7.63 15.87
N TYR A 211 26.15 -7.13 15.30
CA TYR A 211 25.65 -5.79 15.57
C TYR A 211 24.98 -5.72 16.94
N SER A 212 25.25 -4.64 17.70
CA SER A 212 24.84 -4.55 19.10
C SER A 212 24.01 -3.31 19.39
N TRP A 213 22.87 -3.51 20.03
CA TRP A 213 22.08 -2.47 20.69
C TRP A 213 22.43 -2.45 22.18
N ASN A 214 22.67 -1.25 22.73
CA ASN A 214 22.98 -1.07 24.13
C ASN A 214 21.91 -0.20 24.82
N TYR A 215 21.53 -0.62 26.03
CA TYR A 215 20.46 0.01 26.79
C TYR A 215 20.97 0.43 28.15
N ALA A 216 20.65 1.65 28.60
CA ALA A 216 20.94 2.10 29.94
C ALA A 216 19.64 2.48 30.68
N TYR A 217 19.67 2.31 31.99
CA TYR A 217 18.55 2.46 32.87
C TYR A 217 18.82 3.39 34.04
N ASP A 218 17.79 4.06 34.56
CA ASP A 218 17.91 4.82 35.82
C ASP A 218 17.82 3.91 37.06
N LYS A 219 17.80 4.54 38.22
CA LYS A 219 17.80 3.81 39.50
C LYS A 219 16.50 3.05 39.80
N VAL A 220 15.44 3.29 39.08
CA VAL A 220 14.13 2.61 39.21
C VAL A 220 13.80 1.79 37.95
N ASP A 221 14.83 1.37 37.23
CA ASP A 221 14.80 0.46 36.10
C ASP A 221 14.03 0.96 34.87
N ARG A 222 13.95 2.31 34.70
CA ARG A 222 13.39 2.90 33.49
C ARG A 222 14.51 3.13 32.48
N MET A 223 14.27 2.74 31.23
CA MET A 223 15.23 2.91 30.12
C MET A 223 15.48 4.39 29.84
N THR A 224 16.71 4.85 29.94
CA THR A 224 17.09 6.26 29.73
C THR A 224 17.80 6.50 28.42
N THR A 225 18.51 5.49 27.90
CA THR A 225 19.14 5.58 26.59
C THR A 225 19.07 4.26 25.83
N VAL A 226 18.96 4.37 24.52
CA VAL A 226 19.21 3.29 23.55
C VAL A 226 20.33 3.76 22.64
N THR A 227 21.40 2.95 22.53
CA THR A 227 22.47 3.16 21.55
C THR A 227 22.37 2.06 20.50
N ASP A 228 22.22 2.43 19.26
CA ASP A 228 22.08 1.52 18.13
C ASP A 228 23.45 1.01 17.62
N PRO A 229 23.48 0.08 16.64
CA PRO A 229 24.73 -0.43 16.05
C PRO A 229 25.60 0.61 15.35
N GLU A 230 25.05 1.75 14.95
CA GLU A 230 25.76 2.89 14.35
C GLU A 230 26.25 3.90 15.40
N GLU A 231 26.23 3.53 16.69
CA GLU A 231 26.60 4.36 17.84
C GLU A 231 25.72 5.61 18.05
N LYS A 232 24.55 5.69 17.44
CA LYS A 232 23.60 6.78 17.61
C LYS A 232 22.77 6.58 18.88
N VAL A 233 22.55 7.67 19.62
CA VAL A 233 21.92 7.61 20.95
C VAL A 233 20.54 8.27 20.91
N THR A 234 19.51 7.51 21.32
CA THR A 234 18.19 8.03 21.68
C THR A 234 18.11 8.16 23.20
N GLY A 235 17.84 9.36 23.71
CA GLY A 235 17.68 9.66 25.14
C GLY A 235 16.21 9.84 25.53
N ILE A 236 15.81 9.27 26.70
CA ILE A 236 14.45 9.33 27.22
C ILE A 236 14.49 9.98 28.62
N LEU A 237 13.64 10.98 28.83
CA LEU A 237 13.47 11.66 30.11
C LEU A 237 12.09 11.39 30.68
N TYR A 238 12.04 11.21 31.98
CA TYR A 238 10.83 10.91 32.73
C TYR A 238 10.54 11.97 33.80
N ASP A 239 9.27 12.16 34.09
CA ASP A 239 8.87 12.87 35.31
C ASP A 239 9.02 12.00 36.57
N GLN A 240 8.63 12.56 37.72
CA GLN A 240 8.78 11.88 39.02
C GLN A 240 7.85 10.65 39.15
N VAL A 241 6.76 10.59 38.41
CA VAL A 241 5.79 9.48 38.50
C VAL A 241 6.01 8.43 37.40
N GLY A 242 6.87 8.70 36.41
CA GLY A 242 7.27 7.73 35.40
C GLY A 242 6.75 8.01 34.00
N ASN A 243 6.06 9.12 33.76
CA ASN A 243 5.66 9.49 32.41
C ASN A 243 6.85 9.97 31.60
N VAL A 244 6.91 9.61 30.31
CA VAL A 244 7.94 10.12 29.39
C VAL A 244 7.64 11.58 29.06
N VAL A 245 8.47 12.50 29.51
CA VAL A 245 8.30 13.94 29.23
C VAL A 245 9.07 14.42 28.02
N SER A 246 10.09 13.65 27.59
CA SER A 246 10.87 13.99 26.40
C SER A 246 11.60 12.77 25.83
N ILE A 247 11.63 12.69 24.50
CA ILE A 247 12.46 11.75 23.73
C ILE A 247 13.36 12.59 22.83
N LYS A 248 14.69 12.46 23.02
CA LYS A 248 15.69 13.08 22.16
C LYS A 248 16.30 12.01 21.24
N ARG A 249 16.04 12.12 19.94
CA ARG A 249 16.57 11.24 18.89
C ARG A 249 17.84 11.84 18.26
N PRO A 250 18.64 11.05 17.51
CA PRO A 250 19.74 11.56 16.69
C PRO A 250 19.32 12.74 15.81
N GLY A 251 20.26 13.62 15.41
CA GLY A 251 19.95 14.85 14.67
C GLY A 251 19.27 15.94 15.51
N GLU A 252 19.41 15.89 16.87
CA GLU A 252 18.81 16.85 17.81
C GLU A 252 17.29 17.00 17.72
N ARG A 253 16.59 15.92 17.32
CA ARG A 253 15.14 15.87 17.21
C ARG A 253 14.56 15.54 18.59
N THR A 254 13.90 16.51 19.20
CA THR A 254 13.29 16.35 20.52
C THR A 254 11.77 16.46 20.43
N THR A 255 11.07 15.40 20.84
CA THR A 255 9.62 15.41 21.06
C THR A 255 9.35 15.54 22.55
N ALA A 256 8.49 16.45 22.98
CA ALA A 256 8.12 16.64 24.37
C ALA A 256 6.62 16.36 24.60
N TYR A 257 6.29 15.91 25.83
CA TYR A 257 4.95 15.50 26.21
C TYR A 257 4.50 16.21 27.48
N ALA A 258 3.23 16.57 27.54
CA ALA A 258 2.57 17.10 28.73
C ALA A 258 1.36 16.24 29.09
N TYR A 259 1.05 16.14 30.37
CA TYR A 259 0.04 15.24 30.91
C TYR A 259 -0.91 15.97 31.88
N ASP A 260 -2.12 15.45 32.00
CA ASP A 260 -3.07 15.85 33.02
C ASP A 260 -2.88 15.06 34.34
N GLY A 261 -3.83 15.19 35.25
CA GLY A 261 -3.79 14.49 36.54
C GLY A 261 -4.01 13.01 36.51
N ASN A 262 -4.60 12.48 35.45
CA ASN A 262 -4.85 11.06 35.20
C ASN A 262 -3.80 10.45 34.26
N TYR A 263 -2.74 11.25 33.93
CA TYR A 263 -1.66 10.87 33.03
C TYR A 263 -2.07 10.75 31.56
N ASN A 264 -3.20 11.36 31.16
CA ASN A 264 -3.56 11.48 29.76
C ASN A 264 -2.65 12.52 29.11
N THR A 265 -2.16 12.24 27.90
CA THR A 265 -1.33 13.19 27.14
C THR A 265 -2.16 14.39 26.70
N THR A 266 -1.91 15.57 27.26
CA THR A 266 -2.63 16.81 26.93
C THR A 266 -1.95 17.63 25.83
N ALA A 267 -0.63 17.45 25.65
CA ALA A 267 0.08 18.08 24.55
C ALA A 267 1.28 17.24 24.11
N VAL A 268 1.55 17.31 22.80
CA VAL A 268 2.77 16.80 22.17
C VAL A 268 3.41 17.96 21.42
N THR A 269 4.68 18.25 21.74
CA THR A 269 5.49 19.23 21.03
C THR A 269 6.46 18.50 20.12
N ASP A 270 6.37 18.74 18.83
CA ASP A 270 7.24 18.12 17.84
C ASP A 270 8.66 18.70 17.84
N PRO A 271 9.63 18.12 17.10
CA PRO A 271 11.01 18.59 17.04
C PRO A 271 11.21 20.02 16.51
N LYS A 272 10.24 20.59 15.78
CA LYS A 272 10.24 21.99 15.30
C LYS A 272 9.60 22.94 16.30
N GLY A 273 8.94 22.42 17.34
CA GLY A 273 8.29 23.19 18.38
C GLY A 273 6.79 23.44 18.12
N TYR A 274 6.18 22.78 17.17
CA TYR A 274 4.74 22.81 16.94
C TYR A 274 4.00 21.96 17.97
N ILE A 275 2.85 22.44 18.46
CA ILE A 275 2.11 21.84 19.56
C ILE A 275 0.78 21.26 19.06
N TYR A 276 0.58 19.98 19.34
CA TYR A 276 -0.70 19.28 19.19
C TYR A 276 -1.35 19.16 20.57
N ASN A 277 -2.60 19.56 20.74
CA ASN A 277 -3.31 19.52 22.00
C ASN A 277 -4.45 18.48 21.97
N TYR A 278 -4.69 17.85 23.15
CA TYR A 278 -5.69 16.81 23.34
C TYR A 278 -6.54 17.14 24.56
N ALA A 279 -7.86 16.97 24.43
CA ALA A 279 -8.79 17.14 25.54
C ALA A 279 -9.62 15.87 25.75
N TYR A 280 -9.87 15.59 27.02
CA TYR A 280 -10.54 14.37 27.47
C TYR A 280 -11.78 14.72 28.28
N ASP A 281 -12.76 13.81 28.30
CA ASP A 281 -13.86 13.91 29.24
C ASP A 281 -13.46 13.35 30.63
N LYS A 282 -14.41 13.25 31.56
CA LYS A 282 -14.12 12.79 32.92
C LYS A 282 -13.88 11.28 33.02
N ASP A 283 -14.23 10.52 32.01
CA ASP A 283 -13.95 9.08 31.89
C ASP A 283 -12.67 8.80 31.10
N ASP A 284 -11.79 9.84 30.94
CA ASP A 284 -10.51 9.82 30.24
C ASP A 284 -10.61 9.46 28.73
N ARG A 285 -11.80 9.70 28.11
CA ARG A 285 -11.97 9.48 26.68
C ARG A 285 -11.59 10.72 25.92
N LEU A 286 -10.85 10.59 24.81
CA LEU A 286 -10.42 11.68 23.94
C LEU A 286 -11.64 12.32 23.26
N THR A 287 -11.95 13.57 23.57
CA THR A 287 -13.10 14.30 23.00
C THR A 287 -12.71 15.29 21.90
N LEU A 288 -11.49 15.82 21.96
CA LEU A 288 -11.01 16.84 21.01
C LEU A 288 -9.52 16.69 20.78
N THR A 289 -9.11 16.82 19.51
CA THR A 289 -7.72 17.12 19.14
C THR A 289 -7.64 18.49 18.50
N THR A 290 -6.54 19.22 18.73
CA THR A 290 -6.25 20.49 18.09
C THR A 290 -4.85 20.44 17.51
N ASP A 291 -4.72 20.66 16.21
CA ASP A 291 -3.43 20.70 15.54
C ASP A 291 -2.74 22.08 15.66
N PRO A 292 -1.47 22.22 15.21
CA PRO A 292 -0.75 23.49 15.26
C PRO A 292 -1.34 24.63 14.43
N LEU A 293 -2.29 24.36 13.55
CA LEU A 293 -3.06 25.36 12.78
C LEU A 293 -4.41 25.70 13.44
N GLU A 294 -4.61 25.28 14.71
CA GLU A 294 -5.84 25.48 15.49
C GLU A 294 -7.08 24.76 14.90
N GLN A 295 -6.86 23.78 14.01
CA GLN A 295 -7.92 22.96 13.45
C GLN A 295 -8.27 21.83 14.42
N THR A 296 -9.56 21.55 14.57
CA THR A 296 -10.03 20.59 15.57
C THR A 296 -10.75 19.40 14.96
N THR A 297 -10.49 18.19 15.54
CA THR A 297 -11.35 17.02 15.34
C THR A 297 -12.02 16.66 16.66
N GLY A 298 -13.28 16.21 16.59
CA GLY A 298 -14.06 15.90 17.77
C GLY A 298 -14.63 14.49 17.75
N TYR A 299 -14.81 13.90 18.95
CA TYR A 299 -15.35 12.57 19.15
C TYR A 299 -16.49 12.60 20.15
N THR A 300 -17.53 11.83 19.88
CA THR A 300 -18.61 11.57 20.83
C THR A 300 -18.75 10.08 21.08
N TYR A 301 -19.17 9.70 22.27
CA TYR A 301 -19.21 8.32 22.72
C TYR A 301 -20.59 7.97 23.27
N ASP A 302 -20.93 6.68 23.14
CA ASP A 302 -22.03 6.14 23.90
C ASP A 302 -21.63 5.76 25.35
N ALA A 303 -22.58 5.22 26.09
CA ALA A 303 -22.37 4.89 27.49
C ALA A 303 -21.46 3.66 27.73
N VAL A 304 -21.05 2.94 26.70
CA VAL A 304 -20.10 1.82 26.77
C VAL A 304 -18.80 2.12 26.00
N ASN A 305 -18.49 3.41 25.85
CA ASN A 305 -17.23 3.95 25.31
C ASN A 305 -17.00 3.69 23.80
N ARG A 306 -18.06 3.42 23.02
CA ARG A 306 -17.95 3.30 21.56
C ARG A 306 -18.13 4.68 20.93
N VAL A 307 -17.34 5.00 19.89
CA VAL A 307 -17.45 6.26 19.13
C VAL A 307 -18.77 6.27 18.37
N THR A 308 -19.69 7.17 18.73
CA THR A 308 -20.97 7.35 18.02
C THR A 308 -20.90 8.40 16.92
N ALA A 309 -19.98 9.35 17.03
CA ALA A 309 -19.72 10.30 15.97
C ALA A 309 -18.27 10.83 15.99
N TYR A 310 -17.78 11.07 14.81
CA TYR A 310 -16.50 11.72 14.51
C TYR A 310 -16.78 13.01 13.74
N ARG A 311 -16.30 14.12 14.26
CA ARG A 311 -16.37 15.43 13.59
C ARG A 311 -15.00 15.80 13.04
N ASP A 312 -14.92 16.00 11.73
CA ASP A 312 -13.68 16.38 11.06
C ASP A 312 -13.30 17.85 11.25
N LYS A 313 -12.15 18.26 10.74
CA LYS A 313 -11.61 19.61 10.83
C LYS A 313 -12.44 20.67 10.07
N MET A 314 -13.31 20.29 9.14
CA MET A 314 -14.28 21.17 8.47
C MET A 314 -15.60 21.28 9.23
N GLY A 315 -15.77 20.48 10.28
CA GLY A 315 -16.97 20.45 11.10
C GLY A 315 -18.05 19.50 10.61
N LEU A 316 -17.76 18.69 9.58
CA LEU A 316 -18.66 17.65 9.08
C LEU A 316 -18.59 16.42 9.97
N THR A 317 -19.70 15.71 10.11
CA THR A 317 -19.83 14.62 11.07
C THR A 317 -20.15 13.31 10.36
N GLU A 318 -19.36 12.29 10.69
CA GLU A 318 -19.64 10.89 10.40
C GLU A 318 -20.19 10.23 11.66
N SER A 319 -21.21 9.38 11.56
CA SER A 319 -21.85 8.75 12.73
C SER A 319 -22.06 7.25 12.56
N TYR A 320 -22.16 6.54 13.71
CA TYR A 320 -22.23 5.10 13.80
C TYR A 320 -23.37 4.67 14.70
N LEU A 321 -24.11 3.65 14.26
CA LEU A 321 -25.09 2.93 15.06
C LEU A 321 -24.58 1.51 15.32
N TYR A 322 -24.74 1.04 16.58
CA TYR A 322 -24.23 -0.26 16.99
C TYR A 322 -25.35 -1.17 17.49
N ASP A 323 -25.15 -2.47 17.31
CA ASP A 323 -25.96 -3.48 18.00
C ASP A 323 -25.50 -3.65 19.46
N ALA A 324 -26.16 -4.56 20.16
CA ALA A 324 -25.86 -4.86 21.57
C ALA A 324 -24.52 -5.62 21.77
N HIS A 325 -23.92 -6.17 20.75
CA HIS A 325 -22.58 -6.78 20.79
C HIS A 325 -21.46 -5.79 20.47
N GLY A 326 -21.80 -4.58 19.98
CA GLY A 326 -20.82 -3.59 19.55
C GLY A 326 -20.49 -3.65 18.06
N ASN A 327 -21.19 -4.44 17.27
CA ASN A 327 -21.04 -4.45 15.83
C ASN A 327 -21.68 -3.19 15.24
N VAL A 328 -21.04 -2.55 14.23
CA VAL A 328 -21.61 -1.41 13.52
C VAL A 328 -22.76 -1.89 12.64
N LEU A 329 -23.98 -1.46 12.92
CA LEU A 329 -25.16 -1.73 12.08
C LEU A 329 -25.30 -0.73 10.95
N GLU A 330 -24.89 0.51 11.19
CA GLU A 330 -25.05 1.62 10.27
C GLU A 330 -23.89 2.59 10.41
N LYS A 331 -23.32 2.98 9.28
CA LYS A 331 -22.38 4.08 9.15
C LYS A 331 -23.01 5.15 8.28
N THR A 332 -23.22 6.35 8.85
CA THR A 332 -23.65 7.53 8.10
C THR A 332 -22.43 8.40 7.79
N ALA A 333 -22.13 8.56 6.52
CA ALA A 333 -21.02 9.41 6.04
C ALA A 333 -21.33 10.90 6.22
N THR A 334 -20.32 11.75 6.03
CA THR A 334 -20.41 13.22 6.22
C THR A 334 -21.44 13.91 5.33
N ASP A 335 -21.82 13.29 4.21
CA ASP A 335 -22.85 13.76 3.26
C ASP A 335 -24.23 13.13 3.51
N GLY A 336 -24.41 12.36 4.59
CA GLY A 336 -25.65 11.72 4.99
C GLY A 336 -25.95 10.39 4.30
N ARG A 337 -25.02 9.85 3.48
CA ARG A 337 -25.17 8.52 2.90
C ARG A 337 -24.94 7.45 3.94
N VAL A 338 -25.73 6.36 3.83
CA VAL A 338 -25.77 5.28 4.81
C VAL A 338 -25.25 4.00 4.18
N THR A 339 -24.35 3.31 4.89
CA THR A 339 -23.96 1.93 4.64
C THR A 339 -24.45 1.07 5.81
N GLU A 340 -25.14 -0.04 5.52
CA GLU A 340 -25.70 -0.93 6.52
C GLU A 340 -24.95 -2.26 6.56
N TYR A 341 -24.87 -2.87 7.74
CA TYR A 341 -24.16 -4.11 8.01
C TYR A 341 -25.04 -5.09 8.77
N THR A 342 -24.95 -6.38 8.46
CA THR A 342 -25.61 -7.43 9.24
C THR A 342 -24.60 -8.49 9.69
N TYR A 343 -24.91 -9.12 10.82
CA TYR A 343 -24.02 -10.08 11.48
C TYR A 343 -24.78 -11.33 11.92
N ASP A 344 -24.06 -12.43 12.04
CA ASP A 344 -24.59 -13.66 12.63
C ASP A 344 -24.43 -13.70 14.17
N ALA A 345 -24.85 -14.81 14.79
CA ALA A 345 -24.79 -14.97 16.25
C ALA A 345 -23.36 -15.06 16.82
N LYS A 346 -22.33 -15.18 15.98
CA LYS A 346 -20.90 -15.13 16.36
C LYS A 346 -20.26 -13.78 16.03
N ASN A 347 -21.05 -12.77 15.68
CA ASN A 347 -20.59 -11.43 15.27
C ASN A 347 -19.77 -11.42 13.97
N ARG A 348 -19.97 -12.44 13.08
CA ARG A 348 -19.33 -12.43 11.77
C ARG A 348 -20.21 -11.66 10.78
N LEU A 349 -19.61 -10.82 9.95
CA LEU A 349 -20.28 -10.00 8.95
C LEU A 349 -20.97 -10.89 7.90
N THR A 350 -22.29 -10.78 7.75
CA THR A 350 -23.06 -11.58 6.77
C THR A 350 -23.48 -10.80 5.55
N SER A 351 -23.67 -9.48 5.66
CA SER A 351 -23.91 -8.63 4.49
C SER A 351 -23.48 -7.19 4.70
N VAL A 352 -23.20 -6.52 3.57
CA VAL A 352 -23.01 -5.07 3.48
C VAL A 352 -23.98 -4.54 2.44
N THR A 353 -24.79 -3.54 2.81
CA THR A 353 -25.66 -2.79 1.89
C THR A 353 -25.02 -1.44 1.64
N ASP A 354 -24.71 -1.14 0.38
CA ASP A 354 -24.14 0.13 -0.03
C ASP A 354 -25.18 1.27 -0.01
N PRO A 355 -24.79 2.55 -0.14
CA PRO A 355 -25.73 3.67 -0.17
C PRO A 355 -26.71 3.67 -1.35
N MET A 356 -26.52 2.82 -2.37
CA MET A 356 -27.44 2.65 -3.51
C MET A 356 -28.44 1.52 -3.27
N GLY A 357 -28.32 0.78 -2.16
CA GLY A 357 -29.16 -0.35 -1.80
C GLY A 357 -28.72 -1.69 -2.41
N SER A 358 -27.50 -1.76 -2.98
CA SER A 358 -26.92 -3.01 -3.45
C SER A 358 -26.31 -3.80 -2.28
N VAL A 359 -26.38 -5.13 -2.31
CA VAL A 359 -25.98 -5.97 -1.18
C VAL A 359 -24.91 -6.97 -1.57
N ALA A 360 -23.80 -6.98 -0.84
CA ALA A 360 -22.80 -8.04 -0.87
C ALA A 360 -23.00 -8.99 0.33
N TYR A 361 -22.72 -10.30 0.13
CA TYR A 361 -22.92 -11.34 1.14
C TYR A 361 -21.66 -12.12 1.42
N TYR A 362 -21.53 -12.61 2.67
CA TYR A 362 -20.41 -13.42 3.15
C TYR A 362 -20.93 -14.73 3.75
N THR A 363 -20.25 -15.83 3.45
CA THR A 363 -20.52 -17.15 4.02
C THR A 363 -19.30 -17.72 4.72
N TYR A 364 -19.51 -18.56 5.72
CA TYR A 364 -18.47 -19.06 6.60
C TYR A 364 -18.63 -20.55 6.86
N ASP A 365 -17.51 -21.22 7.10
CA ASP A 365 -17.53 -22.58 7.60
C ASP A 365 -17.64 -22.63 9.13
N VAL A 366 -17.59 -23.86 9.69
CA VAL A 366 -17.67 -24.11 11.13
C VAL A 366 -16.43 -23.65 11.91
N MET A 367 -15.35 -23.32 11.21
CA MET A 367 -14.08 -22.80 11.75
C MET A 367 -13.97 -21.29 11.60
N ASP A 368 -15.05 -20.60 11.21
CA ASP A 368 -15.14 -19.15 11.01
C ASP A 368 -14.37 -18.61 9.81
N ARG A 369 -13.92 -19.49 8.88
CA ARG A 369 -13.23 -19.09 7.67
C ARG A 369 -14.25 -18.71 6.60
N VAL A 370 -13.95 -17.67 5.80
CA VAL A 370 -14.81 -17.22 4.70
C VAL A 370 -14.82 -18.29 3.61
N THR A 371 -15.98 -18.88 3.30
CA THR A 371 -16.14 -19.87 2.23
C THR A 371 -16.68 -19.29 0.94
N GLY A 372 -17.29 -18.10 1.00
CA GLY A 372 -17.79 -17.44 -0.18
C GLY A 372 -18.06 -15.96 0.06
N VAL A 373 -17.84 -15.19 -0.99
CA VAL A 373 -18.20 -13.77 -1.08
C VAL A 373 -19.07 -13.61 -2.32
N THR A 374 -20.24 -12.98 -2.17
CA THR A 374 -21.12 -12.63 -3.28
C THR A 374 -21.12 -11.12 -3.45
N ASP A 375 -20.74 -10.64 -4.62
CA ASP A 375 -20.66 -9.21 -4.91
C ASP A 375 -22.03 -8.56 -5.13
N TYR A 376 -22.05 -7.25 -5.39
CA TYR A 376 -23.26 -6.45 -5.62
C TYR A 376 -24.05 -6.84 -6.89
N LEU A 377 -23.47 -7.60 -7.82
CA LEU A 377 -24.13 -8.18 -8.99
C LEU A 377 -24.63 -9.60 -8.76
N GLY A 378 -24.41 -10.17 -7.57
CA GLY A 378 -24.77 -11.53 -7.21
C GLY A 378 -23.78 -12.59 -7.73
N ARG A 379 -22.55 -12.22 -8.08
CA ARG A 379 -21.49 -13.13 -8.53
C ARG A 379 -20.69 -13.63 -7.33
N GLY A 380 -20.44 -14.93 -7.29
CA GLY A 380 -19.80 -15.59 -6.17
C GLY A 380 -18.31 -15.86 -6.40
N THR A 381 -17.50 -15.65 -5.38
CA THR A 381 -16.14 -16.17 -5.24
C THR A 381 -16.15 -17.20 -4.12
N GLU A 382 -15.62 -18.41 -4.36
CA GLU A 382 -15.60 -19.50 -3.40
C GLU A 382 -14.17 -19.83 -2.95
N PHE A 383 -14.00 -20.13 -1.66
CA PHE A 383 -12.72 -20.48 -1.04
C PHE A 383 -12.77 -21.89 -0.46
N THR A 384 -11.69 -22.65 -0.64
CA THR A 384 -11.49 -23.94 0.03
C THR A 384 -10.22 -23.95 0.86
N TYR A 385 -10.21 -24.75 1.91
CA TYR A 385 -9.14 -24.77 2.91
C TYR A 385 -8.63 -26.19 3.17
N ASP A 386 -7.36 -26.29 3.57
CA ASP A 386 -6.84 -27.51 4.16
C ASP A 386 -7.23 -27.65 5.65
N ARG A 387 -6.73 -28.70 6.31
CA ARG A 387 -6.99 -28.98 7.74
C ARG A 387 -6.29 -28.01 8.70
N GLU A 388 -5.25 -27.33 8.25
CA GLU A 388 -4.54 -26.29 9.04
C GLU A 388 -5.13 -24.89 8.84
N GLY A 389 -6.01 -24.73 7.84
CA GLY A 389 -6.68 -23.46 7.54
C GLY A 389 -6.06 -22.68 6.39
N ASN A 390 -5.10 -23.25 5.65
CA ASN A 390 -4.52 -22.60 4.48
C ASN A 390 -5.50 -22.65 3.30
N VAL A 391 -5.59 -21.58 2.51
CA VAL A 391 -6.44 -21.51 1.31
C VAL A 391 -5.88 -22.39 0.22
N THR A 392 -6.58 -23.50 -0.10
CA THR A 392 -6.15 -24.43 -1.14
C THR A 392 -6.66 -24.09 -2.52
N SER A 393 -7.78 -23.37 -2.63
CA SER A 393 -8.23 -22.81 -3.90
C SER A 393 -9.15 -21.62 -3.75
N VAL A 394 -9.14 -20.78 -4.79
CA VAL A 394 -10.09 -19.69 -5.02
C VAL A 394 -10.78 -19.98 -6.36
N THR A 395 -12.11 -19.94 -6.38
CA THR A 395 -12.91 -20.13 -7.60
C THR A 395 -13.75 -18.88 -7.82
N ASP A 396 -13.59 -18.23 -8.96
CA ASP A 396 -14.36 -17.03 -9.31
C ASP A 396 -15.76 -17.37 -9.88
N ALA A 397 -16.57 -16.33 -10.14
CA ALA A 397 -17.92 -16.47 -10.67
C ALA A 397 -17.99 -17.11 -12.06
N ALA A 398 -16.91 -17.07 -12.84
CA ALA A 398 -16.79 -17.73 -14.13
C ALA A 398 -16.38 -19.20 -14.00
N GLY A 399 -16.15 -19.70 -12.78
CA GLY A 399 -15.71 -21.07 -12.49
C GLY A 399 -14.21 -21.28 -12.75
N ARG A 400 -13.42 -20.22 -12.91
CA ARG A 400 -11.97 -20.31 -13.04
C ARG A 400 -11.36 -20.53 -11.66
N LYS A 401 -10.31 -21.33 -11.58
CA LYS A 401 -9.82 -21.83 -10.30
C LYS A 401 -8.31 -21.68 -10.14
N GLU A 402 -7.89 -20.90 -9.17
CA GLU A 402 -6.53 -20.87 -8.67
C GLU A 402 -6.33 -21.93 -7.59
N VAL A 403 -5.14 -22.53 -7.55
CA VAL A 403 -4.82 -23.60 -6.58
C VAL A 403 -3.49 -23.33 -5.91
N CYS A 404 -3.49 -23.40 -4.56
CA CYS A 404 -2.28 -23.33 -3.74
C CYS A 404 -1.99 -24.68 -3.07
N THR A 405 -0.71 -25.03 -2.95
CA THR A 405 -0.25 -26.16 -2.13
C THR A 405 0.73 -25.66 -1.09
N TYR A 406 0.79 -26.37 0.03
CA TYR A 406 1.59 -25.96 1.18
C TYR A 406 2.46 -27.11 1.67
N ASP A 407 3.60 -26.77 2.29
CA ASP A 407 4.39 -27.74 3.03
C ASP A 407 3.86 -27.91 4.46
N ILE A 408 4.58 -28.71 5.22
CA ILE A 408 4.23 -29.02 6.60
C ILE A 408 4.40 -27.87 7.60
N ALA A 409 5.10 -26.80 7.22
CA ALA A 409 5.22 -25.56 7.99
C ALA A 409 4.14 -24.52 7.62
N GLY A 410 3.27 -24.85 6.65
CA GLY A 410 2.24 -23.92 6.14
C GLY A 410 2.77 -22.92 5.13
N ARG A 411 4.01 -23.11 4.60
CA ARG A 411 4.55 -22.27 3.53
C ARG A 411 4.02 -22.74 2.18
N ILE A 412 3.75 -21.80 1.29
CA ILE A 412 3.24 -22.10 -0.05
C ILE A 412 4.34 -22.78 -0.87
N THR A 413 4.08 -24.01 -1.34
CA THR A 413 5.04 -24.76 -2.18
C THR A 413 4.74 -24.64 -3.65
N SER A 414 3.48 -24.34 -4.01
CA SER A 414 3.15 -23.94 -5.37
C SER A 414 1.86 -23.14 -5.44
N TYR A 415 1.81 -22.30 -6.45
CA TYR A 415 0.64 -21.58 -6.91
C TYR A 415 0.38 -21.99 -8.36
N THR A 416 -0.85 -22.36 -8.68
CA THR A 416 -1.30 -22.63 -10.05
C THR A 416 -2.38 -21.62 -10.42
N SER A 417 -2.14 -20.86 -11.48
CA SER A 417 -3.06 -19.84 -11.97
C SER A 417 -4.31 -20.43 -12.62
N ASN A 418 -5.29 -19.58 -12.92
CA ASN A 418 -6.50 -19.96 -13.68
C ASN A 418 -6.16 -20.55 -15.06
N GLY A 419 -5.08 -20.12 -15.69
CA GLY A 419 -4.57 -20.61 -16.97
C GLY A 419 -3.83 -21.95 -16.87
N GLY A 420 -3.54 -22.41 -15.66
CA GLY A 420 -2.81 -23.62 -15.38
C GLY A 420 -1.30 -23.44 -15.30
N ASN A 421 -0.79 -22.25 -15.43
CA ASN A 421 0.62 -21.91 -15.18
C ASN A 421 0.94 -22.12 -13.71
N ARG A 422 2.11 -22.69 -13.41
CA ARG A 422 2.49 -23.02 -12.05
C ARG A 422 3.80 -22.35 -11.67
N ILE A 423 3.81 -21.74 -10.49
CA ILE A 423 5.01 -21.27 -9.80
C ILE A 423 5.26 -22.21 -8.63
N SER A 424 6.47 -22.73 -8.50
CA SER A 424 6.90 -23.53 -7.35
C SER A 424 7.91 -22.75 -6.52
N TYR A 425 7.89 -22.95 -5.21
CA TYR A 425 8.67 -22.22 -4.21
C TYR A 425 9.44 -23.18 -3.31
N ASP A 426 10.74 -22.91 -3.13
CA ASP A 426 11.60 -23.62 -2.18
C ASP A 426 12.17 -22.66 -1.14
N TYR A 427 12.33 -23.13 0.09
CA TYR A 427 12.69 -22.34 1.26
C TYR A 427 13.86 -22.95 2.02
N ASP A 428 14.67 -22.10 2.66
CA ASP A 428 15.68 -22.52 3.61
C ASP A 428 15.09 -22.85 5.00
N LYS A 429 15.97 -23.06 5.98
CA LYS A 429 15.56 -23.38 7.36
C LYS A 429 15.11 -22.18 8.19
N LEU A 430 15.29 -20.94 7.70
CA LEU A 430 14.79 -19.71 8.34
C LEU A 430 13.47 -19.24 7.71
N ASP A 431 12.88 -20.05 6.80
CA ASP A 431 11.68 -19.73 6.03
C ASP A 431 11.90 -18.67 4.94
N ASP A 432 13.16 -18.37 4.60
CA ASP A 432 13.49 -17.49 3.50
C ASP A 432 13.33 -18.20 2.16
N LEU A 433 12.70 -17.55 1.17
CA LEU A 433 12.47 -18.08 -0.17
C LEU A 433 13.79 -18.15 -0.94
N VAL A 434 14.30 -19.35 -1.24
CA VAL A 434 15.59 -19.53 -1.93
C VAL A 434 15.46 -19.81 -3.42
N GLU A 435 14.29 -20.30 -3.89
CA GLU A 435 14.07 -20.55 -5.32
C GLU A 435 12.61 -20.39 -5.72
N LYS A 436 12.37 -19.74 -6.88
CA LYS A 436 11.14 -19.82 -7.66
C LYS A 436 11.43 -20.53 -8.95
N SER A 437 10.61 -21.51 -9.31
CA SER A 437 10.66 -22.15 -10.62
C SER A 437 9.27 -22.13 -11.28
N TYR A 438 9.25 -22.08 -12.61
CA TYR A 438 8.03 -21.88 -13.38
C TYR A 438 7.79 -23.05 -14.33
N SER A 439 6.52 -23.42 -14.52
CA SER A 439 6.07 -24.33 -15.57
C SER A 439 4.77 -23.85 -16.20
N ASP A 440 4.59 -24.16 -17.48
CA ASP A 440 3.37 -23.80 -18.20
C ASP A 440 2.21 -24.76 -17.85
N SER A 441 1.05 -24.53 -18.44
CA SER A 441 -0.16 -25.34 -18.25
C SER A 441 -0.02 -26.78 -18.75
N THR A 442 1.01 -27.10 -19.54
CA THR A 442 1.32 -28.47 -19.99
C THR A 442 2.27 -29.19 -19.04
N GLY A 443 2.85 -28.45 -18.07
CA GLY A 443 3.85 -28.94 -17.13
C GLY A 443 5.28 -28.88 -17.69
N GLU A 444 5.50 -28.21 -18.83
CA GLU A 444 6.85 -27.96 -19.34
C GLU A 444 7.53 -26.90 -18.48
N GLN A 445 8.71 -27.21 -17.96
CA GLN A 445 9.50 -26.31 -17.14
C GLN A 445 10.03 -25.14 -17.98
N SER A 446 9.81 -23.90 -17.51
CA SER A 446 10.48 -22.74 -18.08
C SER A 446 11.97 -22.74 -17.72
N ALA A 447 12.80 -22.22 -18.62
CA ALA A 447 14.19 -21.89 -18.29
C ALA A 447 14.29 -20.65 -17.36
N GLU A 448 13.19 -19.95 -17.18
CA GLU A 448 13.08 -18.80 -16.27
C GLU A 448 12.95 -19.31 -14.84
N GLY A 449 13.93 -19.07 -14.01
CA GLY A 449 13.93 -19.37 -12.58
C GLY A 449 14.59 -18.23 -11.85
N VAL A 450 14.29 -18.07 -10.56
CA VAL A 450 14.91 -17.07 -9.71
C VAL A 450 15.46 -17.75 -8.47
N THR A 451 16.72 -17.50 -8.16
CA THR A 451 17.32 -17.96 -6.90
C THR A 451 17.72 -16.78 -6.03
N TYR A 452 17.65 -16.97 -4.73
CA TYR A 452 17.95 -15.97 -3.73
C TYR A 452 18.93 -16.50 -2.70
N ALA A 453 19.79 -15.63 -2.17
CA ALA A 453 20.66 -15.94 -1.05
C ALA A 453 20.50 -14.88 0.04
N TYR A 454 20.62 -15.33 1.29
CA TYR A 454 20.40 -14.52 2.48
C TYR A 454 21.59 -14.59 3.43
N ASN A 455 21.77 -13.54 4.25
CA ASN A 455 22.71 -13.57 5.37
C ASN A 455 22.04 -14.16 6.63
N ALA A 456 22.78 -14.25 7.72
CA ALA A 456 22.30 -14.82 9.00
C ALA A 456 21.17 -14.00 9.68
N LEU A 457 20.76 -12.86 9.15
CA LEU A 457 19.59 -12.09 9.61
C LEU A 457 18.39 -12.18 8.68
N GLY A 458 18.43 -13.04 7.64
CA GLY A 458 17.40 -13.13 6.62
C GLY A 458 17.37 -11.95 5.64
N GLU A 459 18.43 -11.15 5.55
CA GLU A 459 18.55 -10.09 4.57
C GLU A 459 19.07 -10.66 3.26
N ARG A 460 18.39 -10.38 2.15
CA ARG A 460 18.74 -10.90 0.83
C ARG A 460 20.05 -10.28 0.33
N VAL A 461 21.09 -11.10 0.19
CA VAL A 461 22.43 -10.66 -0.27
C VAL A 461 22.66 -10.92 -1.74
N ALA A 462 21.90 -11.83 -2.37
CA ALA A 462 21.96 -12.05 -3.81
C ALA A 462 20.61 -12.51 -4.39
N MET A 463 20.39 -12.15 -5.66
CA MET A 463 19.33 -12.66 -6.52
C MET A 463 19.94 -13.00 -7.87
N GLN A 464 19.57 -14.15 -8.44
CA GLN A 464 19.96 -14.54 -9.78
C GLN A 464 18.72 -14.94 -10.59
N ASP A 465 18.60 -14.39 -11.78
CA ASP A 465 17.53 -14.69 -12.74
C ASP A 465 18.06 -14.64 -14.20
N THR A 466 17.16 -14.72 -15.17
CA THR A 466 17.54 -14.71 -16.61
C THR A 466 18.07 -13.36 -17.09
N THR A 467 17.89 -12.29 -16.33
CA THR A 467 18.39 -10.94 -16.66
C THR A 467 19.80 -10.71 -16.12
N GLY A 468 20.25 -11.52 -15.14
CA GLY A 468 21.59 -11.47 -14.54
C GLY A 468 21.60 -11.71 -13.05
N ASP A 469 22.69 -11.30 -12.40
CA ASP A 469 22.89 -11.43 -10.96
C ASP A 469 22.76 -10.03 -10.30
N THR A 470 22.13 -9.97 -9.15
CA THR A 470 22.03 -8.75 -8.33
C THR A 470 22.53 -9.04 -6.90
N GLU A 471 23.47 -8.24 -6.41
CA GLU A 471 24.06 -8.32 -5.08
C GLU A 471 23.65 -7.12 -4.22
N TYR A 472 23.42 -7.37 -2.94
CA TYR A 472 22.98 -6.37 -1.97
C TYR A 472 23.92 -6.33 -0.77
N THR A 473 24.19 -5.12 -0.24
CA THR A 473 24.91 -4.93 1.01
C THR A 473 24.13 -4.06 1.98
N TYR A 474 24.34 -4.27 3.28
CA TYR A 474 23.59 -3.62 4.35
C TYR A 474 24.53 -3.02 5.41
N ASP A 475 24.04 -2.04 6.16
CA ASP A 475 24.69 -1.52 7.36
C ASP A 475 24.16 -2.19 8.64
N GLY A 476 24.66 -1.76 9.80
CA GLY A 476 24.25 -2.31 11.10
C GLY A 476 22.80 -2.05 11.51
N LEU A 477 22.09 -1.15 10.82
CA LEU A 477 20.66 -0.90 10.99
C LEU A 477 19.81 -1.63 9.94
N ARG A 478 20.43 -2.55 9.17
CA ARG A 478 19.78 -3.37 8.13
C ARG A 478 19.28 -2.55 6.92
N ARG A 479 19.86 -1.35 6.69
CA ARG A 479 19.53 -0.52 5.53
C ARG A 479 20.45 -0.89 4.37
N ILE A 480 19.92 -0.92 3.14
CA ILE A 480 20.71 -1.20 1.94
C ILE A 480 21.77 -0.12 1.75
N THR A 481 23.05 -0.50 1.65
CA THR A 481 24.17 0.40 1.36
C THR A 481 24.61 0.33 -0.08
N SER A 482 24.40 -0.80 -0.78
CA SER A 482 24.59 -0.89 -2.22
C SER A 482 23.73 -1.99 -2.86
N VAL A 483 23.41 -1.75 -4.14
CA VAL A 483 22.86 -2.75 -5.05
C VAL A 483 23.78 -2.79 -6.27
N THR A 484 24.31 -3.98 -6.60
CA THR A 484 25.17 -4.17 -7.78
C THR A 484 24.51 -5.18 -8.71
N THR A 485 24.22 -4.76 -9.94
CA THR A 485 23.61 -5.62 -10.96
C THR A 485 24.62 -5.99 -12.02
N TYR A 486 24.74 -7.28 -12.29
CA TYR A 486 25.55 -7.88 -13.36
C TYR A 486 24.58 -8.40 -14.43
N ARG A 487 24.61 -7.84 -15.62
CA ARG A 487 23.70 -8.25 -16.70
C ARG A 487 24.08 -9.61 -17.27
N ALA A 488 23.09 -10.46 -17.58
CA ALA A 488 23.31 -11.68 -18.32
C ALA A 488 23.95 -11.35 -19.69
N PRO A 489 24.89 -12.20 -20.18
CA PRO A 489 25.48 -11.99 -21.51
C PRO A 489 24.38 -12.12 -22.57
N GLY A 490 24.16 -11.04 -23.32
CA GLY A 490 23.31 -11.08 -24.51
C GLY A 490 23.91 -12.01 -25.59
N GLU A 491 23.13 -12.37 -26.61
CA GLU A 491 23.59 -13.14 -27.79
C GLU A 491 24.82 -12.53 -28.51
N ASP A 492 25.23 -11.35 -28.08
CA ASP A 492 26.38 -10.58 -28.62
C ASP A 492 27.75 -11.07 -28.18
N GLY A 493 27.83 -12.11 -27.34
CA GLY A 493 29.07 -12.81 -27.04
C GLY A 493 30.04 -12.16 -26.05
N PHE A 494 29.54 -11.30 -25.14
CA PHE A 494 30.34 -10.82 -24.01
C PHE A 494 30.41 -11.91 -22.93
N SER A 495 31.63 -12.34 -22.63
CA SER A 495 31.88 -13.38 -21.62
C SER A 495 31.76 -12.83 -20.19
N HIS A 496 31.24 -13.65 -19.26
CA HIS A 496 31.09 -13.35 -17.84
C HIS A 496 32.36 -12.88 -17.10
N GLU A 497 33.55 -13.04 -17.65
CA GLU A 497 34.80 -12.65 -16.99
C GLU A 497 35.12 -11.14 -17.01
N GLU A 498 34.34 -10.32 -17.73
CA GLU A 498 34.58 -8.86 -17.86
C GLU A 498 33.34 -7.97 -17.58
N ALA A 499 32.23 -8.52 -17.09
CA ALA A 499 31.06 -7.72 -16.74
C ALA A 499 31.34 -6.91 -15.48
N LYS A 500 31.70 -5.65 -15.64
CA LYS A 500 31.72 -4.68 -14.55
C LYS A 500 30.29 -4.46 -14.10
N GLY A 501 29.96 -4.88 -12.86
CA GLY A 501 28.64 -4.64 -12.28
C GLY A 501 28.34 -3.13 -12.18
N ASP A 502 27.10 -2.77 -12.46
CA ASP A 502 26.58 -1.42 -12.24
C ASP A 502 26.13 -1.31 -10.79
N THR A 503 26.83 -0.51 -9.98
CA THR A 503 26.55 -0.35 -8.57
C THR A 503 25.81 0.96 -8.29
N ILE A 504 24.71 0.87 -7.57
CA ILE A 504 24.01 2.00 -6.96
C ILE A 504 24.33 1.97 -5.46
N GLY A 505 24.90 3.05 -4.93
CA GLY A 505 25.24 3.19 -3.52
C GLY A 505 24.26 4.10 -2.79
N TYR A 506 23.96 3.79 -1.55
CA TYR A 506 23.06 4.53 -0.68
C TYR A 506 23.79 5.01 0.57
N THR A 507 23.53 6.23 1.00
CA THR A 507 24.06 6.77 2.27
C THR A 507 22.91 7.38 3.06
N TYR A 508 23.05 7.34 4.40
CA TYR A 508 22.02 7.79 5.32
C TYR A 508 22.54 8.90 6.24
N ASP A 509 21.66 9.77 6.69
CA ASP A 509 21.98 10.83 7.65
C ASP A 509 21.93 10.32 9.11
N GLU A 510 22.16 11.21 10.07
CA GLU A 510 22.10 10.88 11.50
C GLU A 510 20.67 10.48 11.97
N ALA A 511 19.67 10.80 11.18
CA ALA A 511 18.26 10.56 11.47
C ALA A 511 17.71 9.33 10.73
N ASP A 512 18.58 8.57 10.07
CA ASP A 512 18.28 7.37 9.27
C ASP A 512 17.53 7.64 7.95
N HIS A 513 17.47 8.90 7.50
CA HIS A 513 16.92 9.20 6.18
C HIS A 513 17.98 8.96 5.09
N LEU A 514 17.49 8.58 3.90
CA LEU A 514 18.32 8.50 2.70
C LEU A 514 18.95 9.87 2.40
N ALA A 515 20.26 10.00 2.65
CA ALA A 515 21.00 11.24 2.41
C ALA A 515 21.47 11.37 0.95
N ALA A 516 21.83 10.23 0.31
CA ALA A 516 22.16 10.25 -1.09
C ALA A 516 22.13 8.89 -1.77
N ILE A 517 21.88 8.95 -3.12
CA ILE A 517 22.02 7.85 -4.07
C ILE A 517 23.22 8.19 -4.96
N THR A 518 24.17 7.27 -5.07
CA THR A 518 25.33 7.37 -5.98
C THR A 518 25.16 6.33 -7.08
N TYR A 519 25.12 6.77 -8.33
CA TYR A 519 24.93 5.91 -9.50
C TYR A 519 26.26 5.33 -10.01
N ALA A 520 26.19 4.28 -10.84
CA ALA A 520 27.35 3.59 -11.39
C ALA A 520 28.32 4.49 -12.18
N ASP A 521 27.83 5.57 -12.75
CA ASP A 521 28.65 6.59 -13.45
C ASP A 521 29.33 7.59 -12.49
N GLY A 522 29.11 7.45 -11.17
CA GLY A 522 29.63 8.33 -10.14
C GLY A 522 28.85 9.62 -9.91
N THR A 523 27.77 9.84 -10.65
CA THR A 523 26.86 10.97 -10.38
C THR A 523 26.03 10.69 -9.13
N LYS A 524 25.53 11.75 -8.49
CA LYS A 524 24.88 11.65 -7.20
C LYS A 524 23.60 12.47 -7.15
N VAL A 525 22.55 11.90 -6.56
CA VAL A 525 21.39 12.65 -6.06
C VAL A 525 21.49 12.75 -4.56
N SER A 526 21.28 13.92 -3.97
CA SER A 526 21.33 14.11 -2.52
C SER A 526 20.07 14.77 -1.97
N TYR A 527 19.76 14.43 -0.72
CA TYR A 527 18.54 14.78 -0.02
C TYR A 527 18.90 15.46 1.32
N GLU A 528 18.13 16.48 1.71
CA GLU A 528 18.27 17.13 3.01
C GLU A 528 16.88 17.22 3.67
N TYR A 529 16.82 17.00 4.97
CA TYR A 529 15.57 16.93 5.73
C TYR A 529 15.56 17.94 6.87
N ASP A 530 14.38 18.33 7.32
CA ASP A 530 14.21 19.15 8.52
C ASP A 530 14.05 18.26 9.78
N LYS A 531 13.86 18.89 10.94
CA LYS A 531 13.74 18.17 12.22
C LYS A 531 12.45 17.34 12.37
N ASN A 532 11.45 17.54 11.51
CA ASN A 532 10.22 16.77 11.45
C ASN A 532 10.24 15.72 10.33
N ASP A 533 11.44 15.39 9.82
CA ASP A 533 11.67 14.38 8.79
C ASP A 533 11.11 14.78 7.41
N ASN A 534 10.77 16.06 7.18
CA ASN A 534 10.32 16.53 5.89
C ASN A 534 11.50 16.76 4.95
N LEU A 535 11.39 16.30 3.71
CA LEU A 535 12.36 16.54 2.65
C LEU A 535 12.36 18.03 2.27
N ILE A 536 13.41 18.78 2.59
CA ILE A 536 13.50 20.21 2.32
C ILE A 536 14.31 20.56 1.07
N LYS A 537 15.14 19.61 0.58
CA LYS A 537 15.99 19.87 -0.57
C LYS A 537 16.39 18.58 -1.27
N VAL A 538 16.33 18.60 -2.60
CA VAL A 538 16.90 17.60 -3.50
C VAL A 538 17.92 18.28 -4.41
N THR A 539 19.10 17.69 -4.55
CA THR A 539 20.09 18.08 -5.53
C THR A 539 20.23 16.93 -6.53
N ASP A 540 19.90 17.16 -7.78
CA ASP A 540 19.91 16.13 -8.82
C ASP A 540 21.34 15.79 -9.33
N ARG A 541 21.43 14.84 -10.25
CA ARG A 541 22.70 14.36 -10.83
C ARG A 541 23.49 15.45 -11.57
N GLU A 542 22.83 16.53 -11.99
CA GLU A 542 23.44 17.68 -12.67
C GLU A 542 23.81 18.81 -11.68
N GLY A 543 23.53 18.63 -10.38
CA GLY A 543 23.74 19.62 -9.34
C GLY A 543 22.66 20.70 -9.27
N LYS A 544 21.53 20.51 -9.93
CA LYS A 544 20.38 21.40 -9.87
C LYS A 544 19.58 21.13 -8.60
N VAL A 545 19.04 22.20 -8.02
CA VAL A 545 18.44 22.16 -6.69
C VAL A 545 16.95 22.40 -6.76
N THR A 546 16.17 21.50 -6.17
CA THR A 546 14.75 21.69 -5.83
C THR A 546 14.62 21.84 -4.33
N THR A 547 13.86 22.83 -3.84
CA THR A 547 13.59 23.03 -2.41
C THR A 547 12.12 23.00 -2.11
N TYR A 548 11.80 22.55 -0.89
CA TYR A 548 10.45 22.41 -0.38
C TYR A 548 10.28 23.21 0.91
N THR A 549 9.11 23.80 1.10
CA THR A 549 8.71 24.43 2.37
C THR A 549 7.37 23.85 2.84
N TYR A 550 7.21 23.81 4.16
CA TYR A 550 6.09 23.14 4.80
C TYR A 550 5.39 24.06 5.79
N ASP A 551 4.11 23.82 6.00
CA ASP A 551 3.37 24.45 7.10
C ASP A 551 3.58 23.70 8.44
N ALA A 552 2.88 24.15 9.48
CA ALA A 552 3.03 23.62 10.83
C ALA A 552 2.52 22.18 11.04
N ILE A 553 1.82 21.59 10.08
CA ILE A 553 1.36 20.20 10.08
C ILE A 553 2.00 19.38 8.94
N ASN A 554 3.18 19.83 8.48
CA ASN A 554 4.04 19.14 7.51
C ASN A 554 3.44 18.98 6.11
N ARG A 555 2.55 19.91 5.64
CA ARG A 555 2.08 19.95 4.26
C ARG A 555 2.97 20.85 3.41
N VAL A 556 3.26 20.42 2.17
CA VAL A 556 4.11 21.19 1.24
C VAL A 556 3.40 22.46 0.79
N THR A 557 3.89 23.63 1.20
CA THR A 557 3.33 24.95 0.82
C THR A 557 4.03 25.58 -0.37
N ARG A 558 5.30 25.21 -0.63
CA ARG A 558 6.04 25.68 -1.80
C ARG A 558 7.03 24.62 -2.28
N ILE A 559 7.13 24.48 -3.62
CA ILE A 559 8.18 23.74 -4.32
C ILE A 559 8.88 24.73 -5.23
N HIS A 560 10.18 24.99 -5.00
CA HIS A 560 10.99 25.81 -5.87
C HIS A 560 11.89 24.92 -6.72
N ARG A 561 11.76 25.04 -8.06
CA ARG A 561 12.48 24.20 -9.04
C ARG A 561 13.66 24.96 -9.66
N PRO A 562 14.69 24.23 -10.15
CA PRO A 562 15.90 24.85 -10.73
C PRO A 562 15.64 25.63 -12.03
N ASN A 563 14.51 25.44 -12.69
CA ASN A 563 14.09 26.25 -13.85
C ASN A 563 13.54 27.63 -13.46
N GLY A 564 13.53 28.00 -12.17
CA GLY A 564 13.03 29.27 -11.65
C GLY A 564 11.51 29.35 -11.53
N ILE A 565 10.81 28.21 -11.56
CA ILE A 565 9.37 28.13 -11.30
C ILE A 565 9.15 27.61 -9.89
N SER A 566 8.32 28.31 -9.13
CA SER A 566 7.78 27.87 -7.85
C SER A 566 6.33 27.48 -7.95
N THR A 567 6.00 26.34 -7.36
CA THR A 567 4.60 25.94 -7.11
C THR A 567 4.24 26.29 -5.68
N TYR A 568 3.11 26.94 -5.49
CA TYR A 568 2.51 27.26 -4.19
C TYR A 568 1.24 26.46 -4.02
N ASN A 569 1.08 25.79 -2.87
CA ASN A 569 -0.12 25.05 -2.50
C ASN A 569 -0.80 25.69 -1.31
N THR A 570 -2.11 25.90 -1.42
CA THR A 570 -3.00 26.31 -0.33
C THR A 570 -3.96 25.17 -0.02
N TYR A 571 -4.24 24.93 1.27
CA TYR A 571 -5.01 23.79 1.71
C TYR A 571 -6.24 24.18 2.51
N ASN A 572 -7.31 23.41 2.38
CA ASN A 572 -8.42 23.46 3.33
C ASN A 572 -8.11 22.65 4.62
N ALA A 573 -9.06 22.63 5.55
CA ALA A 573 -8.92 21.94 6.83
C ALA A 573 -8.88 20.40 6.71
N ARG A 574 -9.31 19.80 5.58
CA ARG A 574 -9.20 18.36 5.26
C ARG A 574 -7.87 17.99 4.58
N ASN A 575 -6.90 18.90 4.52
CA ASN A 575 -5.61 18.73 3.85
C ASN A 575 -5.71 18.61 2.31
N GLN A 576 -6.83 19.02 1.71
CA GLN A 576 -7.02 19.03 0.26
C GLN A 576 -6.52 20.35 -0.31
N ILE A 577 -5.82 20.30 -1.45
CA ILE A 577 -5.33 21.50 -2.14
C ILE A 577 -6.54 22.27 -2.68
N VAL A 578 -6.70 23.53 -2.27
CA VAL A 578 -7.73 24.46 -2.78
C VAL A 578 -7.17 25.46 -3.79
N GLU A 579 -5.85 25.65 -3.80
CA GLU A 579 -5.15 26.45 -4.82
C GLU A 579 -3.78 25.82 -5.09
N LEU A 580 -3.45 25.62 -6.35
CA LEU A 580 -2.13 25.23 -6.83
C LEU A 580 -1.68 26.29 -7.86
N LYS A 581 -0.65 27.05 -7.52
CA LYS A 581 -0.20 28.19 -8.30
C LYS A 581 1.25 28.04 -8.71
N ASN A 582 1.52 28.07 -10.00
CA ASN A 582 2.87 28.07 -10.56
C ASN A 582 3.28 29.49 -10.94
N VAL A 583 4.43 29.95 -10.42
CA VAL A 583 4.93 31.31 -10.60
C VAL A 583 6.37 31.27 -11.08
N CYS A 584 6.68 32.07 -12.08
CA CYS A 584 8.07 32.36 -12.47
C CYS A 584 8.68 33.33 -11.45
N ASP A 585 9.63 32.87 -10.64
CA ASP A 585 10.22 33.65 -9.54
C ASP A 585 11.02 34.88 -10.03
N THR A 586 11.58 34.84 -11.22
CA THR A 586 12.41 35.92 -11.78
C THR A 586 11.62 36.96 -12.55
N CYS A 587 10.48 36.60 -13.11
CA CYS A 587 9.60 37.47 -13.88
C CYS A 587 8.30 37.83 -13.14
N GLU A 588 8.10 37.31 -11.95
CA GLU A 588 6.91 37.53 -11.08
C GLU A 588 5.57 37.23 -11.80
N TRP A 589 5.63 36.30 -12.76
CA TRP A 589 4.51 35.97 -13.63
C TRP A 589 3.89 34.65 -13.21
N VAL A 590 2.56 34.61 -13.18
CA VAL A 590 1.77 33.39 -12.96
C VAL A 590 1.75 32.57 -14.24
N VAL A 591 2.35 31.38 -14.19
CA VAL A 591 2.37 30.42 -15.30
C VAL A 591 1.03 29.69 -15.39
N SER A 592 0.54 29.22 -14.25
CA SER A 592 -0.80 28.61 -14.10
C SER A 592 -1.29 28.76 -12.68
N ASP A 593 -2.62 28.79 -12.52
CA ASP A 593 -3.30 28.87 -11.23
C ASP A 593 -4.55 27.99 -11.29
N TYR A 594 -4.61 26.99 -10.42
CA TYR A 594 -5.71 26.02 -10.34
C TYR A 594 -6.42 26.20 -9.01
N LEU A 595 -7.71 26.50 -9.04
CA LEU A 595 -8.56 26.65 -7.87
C LEU A 595 -9.55 25.50 -7.79
N TYR A 596 -9.54 24.79 -6.66
CA TYR A 596 -10.36 23.59 -6.47
C TYR A 596 -11.45 23.83 -5.43
N THR A 597 -12.64 23.34 -5.69
CA THR A 597 -13.73 23.21 -4.73
C THR A 597 -14.08 21.75 -4.54
N TYR A 598 -14.56 21.39 -3.33
CA TYR A 598 -14.85 20.03 -2.95
C TYR A 598 -16.28 19.91 -2.43
N ASP A 599 -16.90 18.76 -2.66
CA ASP A 599 -18.16 18.39 -2.03
C ASP A 599 -17.95 17.93 -0.57
N ASP A 600 -19.02 17.68 0.18
CA ASP A 600 -18.95 17.26 1.59
C ASP A 600 -18.28 15.88 1.79
N ARG A 601 -18.14 15.09 0.73
CA ARG A 601 -17.43 13.80 0.70
C ARG A 601 -15.92 13.98 0.53
N GLY A 602 -15.51 15.11 -0.04
CA GLY A 602 -14.12 15.42 -0.37
C GLY A 602 -13.74 15.16 -1.82
N PHE A 603 -14.71 14.89 -2.71
CA PHE A 603 -14.46 14.83 -4.15
C PHE A 603 -14.38 16.23 -4.74
N ILE A 604 -13.57 16.41 -5.80
CA ILE A 604 -13.48 17.68 -6.51
C ILE A 604 -14.84 17.98 -7.15
N ALA A 605 -15.49 19.04 -6.69
CA ALA A 605 -16.77 19.51 -7.22
C ALA A 605 -16.58 20.54 -8.35
N GLY A 606 -15.46 21.24 -8.33
CA GLY A 606 -15.11 22.20 -9.36
C GLY A 606 -13.64 22.53 -9.40
N GLU A 607 -13.19 22.94 -10.56
CA GLU A 607 -11.84 23.43 -10.83
C GLU A 607 -11.94 24.67 -11.72
N THR A 608 -11.23 25.74 -11.39
CA THR A 608 -10.97 26.86 -12.30
C THR A 608 -9.48 26.84 -12.62
N ALA A 609 -9.13 26.58 -13.87
CA ALA A 609 -7.78 26.60 -14.39
C ALA A 609 -7.52 27.92 -15.13
N ILE A 610 -6.52 28.66 -14.69
CA ILE A 610 -6.03 29.89 -15.32
C ILE A 610 -4.63 29.61 -15.83
N GLU A 611 -4.45 29.57 -17.16
CA GLU A 611 -3.19 29.25 -17.80
C GLU A 611 -2.71 30.37 -18.69
N SER A 612 -1.42 30.65 -18.63
CA SER A 612 -0.77 31.67 -19.46
C SER A 612 -0.06 31.00 -20.64
N LEU A 613 -0.66 31.08 -21.80
CA LEU A 613 -0.06 30.57 -23.05
C LEU A 613 0.80 31.67 -23.69
N ALA A 614 2.07 31.35 -23.98
CA ALA A 614 2.96 32.23 -24.71
C ALA A 614 2.69 32.09 -26.21
N GLY A 615 2.24 33.17 -26.86
CA GLY A 615 2.01 33.22 -28.30
C GLY A 615 2.75 34.37 -28.96
N TYR A 616 3.06 34.25 -30.27
CA TYR A 616 3.51 35.37 -31.07
C TYR A 616 2.30 36.08 -31.67
N ALA A 617 2.02 37.31 -31.22
CA ALA A 617 1.04 38.17 -31.90
C ALA A 617 1.67 38.79 -33.14
N TYR A 618 1.19 38.46 -34.31
CA TYR A 618 1.43 39.26 -35.51
C TYR A 618 0.56 40.53 -35.48
N ASP A 619 1.16 41.71 -35.54
CA ASP A 619 0.45 42.97 -35.68
C ASP A 619 -0.19 43.04 -37.11
N ASP A 620 -1.50 42.93 -37.18
CA ASP A 620 -2.35 42.91 -38.35
C ASP A 620 -2.42 44.30 -39.08
N LYS A 621 -1.44 45.19 -38.91
CA LYS A 621 -1.38 46.53 -39.52
C LYS A 621 -0.57 46.62 -40.80
N HIS A 622 -0.52 45.58 -41.59
CA HIS A 622 -0.08 45.76 -42.99
C HIS A 622 -1.01 45.08 -44.00
N ASN A 623 -1.92 45.94 -44.47
CA ASN A 623 -2.56 46.01 -45.81
C ASN A 623 -2.63 44.73 -46.66
N GLY A 624 -3.88 44.27 -46.78
CA GLY A 624 -4.51 43.88 -48.02
C GLY A 624 -3.73 43.18 -49.09
N ARG A 625 -3.79 41.89 -49.08
CA ARG A 625 -4.09 41.04 -50.25
C ARG A 625 -4.30 39.60 -49.89
N HIS A 626 -5.52 39.16 -50.21
CA HIS A 626 -5.95 37.82 -50.60
C HIS A 626 -5.65 36.66 -49.64
N ASP A 627 -6.66 36.38 -48.93
CA ASP A 627 -7.37 35.14 -48.62
C ASP A 627 -7.04 33.99 -49.59
N ASP A 628 -6.38 32.97 -49.05
CA ASP A 628 -6.62 31.56 -49.39
C ASP A 628 -6.42 30.74 -48.12
N GLY A 629 -7.55 30.54 -47.50
CA GLY A 629 -7.86 29.69 -46.35
C GLY A 629 -6.98 28.45 -46.17
N ARG A 630 -5.88 28.64 -45.45
CA ARG A 630 -5.13 27.57 -44.77
C ARG A 630 -4.66 28.12 -43.44
N HIS A 631 -5.39 27.79 -42.41
CA HIS A 631 -4.88 27.88 -41.05
C HIS A 631 -3.81 26.83 -40.87
N ASP A 632 -2.56 27.25 -40.85
CA ASP A 632 -1.41 26.42 -40.46
C ASP A 632 -1.09 26.68 -38.98
N ASP A 633 -1.29 25.66 -38.24
CA ASP A 633 -0.71 25.11 -37.01
C ASP A 633 0.19 26.00 -36.13
N LEU A 634 -0.29 26.21 -34.92
CA LEU A 634 0.47 26.67 -33.76
C LEU A 634 1.33 25.55 -33.16
N TYR A 635 2.54 25.36 -33.71
CA TYR A 635 3.65 24.66 -33.05
C TYR A 635 4.98 25.33 -33.36
N PRO A 636 5.89 25.51 -32.39
CA PRO A 636 7.19 26.12 -32.64
C PRO A 636 8.16 25.10 -33.24
N HIS A 637 8.11 24.91 -34.54
CA HIS A 637 9.23 24.25 -35.23
C HIS A 637 10.41 25.20 -35.35
N GLY A 638 11.46 24.88 -34.61
CA GLY A 638 12.75 25.54 -34.78
C GLY A 638 13.30 25.30 -36.18
N ASN A 639 13.01 26.20 -37.11
CA ASN A 639 13.73 26.29 -38.38
C ASN A 639 14.53 27.60 -38.43
N ARG A 640 15.85 27.44 -38.37
CA ARG A 640 16.78 28.52 -38.71
C ARG A 640 16.54 28.98 -40.13
N HIS A 641 15.86 30.10 -40.28
CA HIS A 641 15.99 30.90 -41.47
C HIS A 641 16.97 32.06 -41.24
N ASN A 642 18.03 32.05 -42.01
CA ASN A 642 18.96 33.14 -42.14
C ASN A 642 18.23 34.38 -42.63
N GLY A 643 18.30 35.46 -41.87
CA GLY A 643 18.31 36.82 -42.39
C GLY A 643 17.02 37.61 -42.20
N LYS A 644 17.15 38.59 -41.34
CA LYS A 644 16.33 39.73 -40.97
C LYS A 644 15.42 39.48 -39.78
N HIS A 645 15.88 39.92 -38.64
CA HIS A 645 15.03 40.18 -37.49
C HIS A 645 13.93 41.16 -37.88
N ASP A 646 12.68 40.74 -37.98
CA ASP A 646 11.54 41.59 -37.88
C ASP A 646 11.50 42.08 -36.42
N LYS A 647 11.74 43.40 -36.25
CA LYS A 647 11.80 44.03 -34.93
C LYS A 647 10.43 44.33 -34.31
N ASP A 648 9.34 43.86 -34.94
CA ASP A 648 7.98 44.23 -34.57
C ASP A 648 7.11 43.04 -34.07
N ALA A 649 7.70 41.86 -33.81
CA ALA A 649 6.97 40.80 -33.12
C ALA A 649 6.96 41.09 -31.61
N THR A 650 5.84 41.54 -31.08
CA THR A 650 5.60 41.65 -29.65
C THR A 650 5.17 40.26 -29.12
N PHE A 651 5.86 39.79 -28.07
CA PHE A 651 5.39 38.65 -27.29
C PHE A 651 4.01 39.05 -26.66
N ALA A 652 2.98 38.33 -27.06
CA ALA A 652 1.66 38.45 -26.40
C ALA A 652 1.41 37.17 -25.59
N TYR A 653 0.99 37.31 -24.36
CA TYR A 653 0.50 36.23 -23.53
C TYR A 653 -1.02 36.21 -23.67
N GLN A 654 -1.55 35.01 -23.93
CA GLN A 654 -2.98 34.76 -23.85
C GLN A 654 -3.24 34.05 -22.51
N ILE A 655 -4.13 34.63 -21.72
CA ILE A 655 -4.67 33.97 -20.52
C ILE A 655 -5.89 33.18 -20.99
N VAL A 656 -5.90 31.90 -20.67
CA VAL A 656 -7.04 31.02 -20.88
C VAL A 656 -7.59 30.64 -19.52
N GLU A 657 -8.88 30.86 -19.33
CA GLU A 657 -9.61 30.48 -18.13
C GLU A 657 -10.59 29.36 -18.53
N THR A 658 -10.48 28.25 -17.82
CA THR A 658 -11.29 27.06 -18.01
C THR A 658 -11.96 26.68 -16.72
N ASP A 659 -13.30 26.72 -16.70
CA ASP A 659 -14.09 26.25 -15.57
C ASP A 659 -14.56 24.82 -15.79
N ARG A 660 -14.31 23.97 -14.79
CA ARG A 660 -14.75 22.58 -14.76
C ARG A 660 -15.64 22.34 -13.54
N THR A 661 -16.75 21.64 -13.74
CA THR A 661 -17.61 21.19 -12.65
C THR A 661 -17.87 19.68 -12.77
N PHE A 662 -17.96 19.02 -11.62
CA PHE A 662 -18.07 17.58 -11.53
C PHE A 662 -19.26 17.18 -10.67
N THR A 663 -20.00 16.14 -11.06
CA THR A 663 -21.06 15.55 -10.24
C THR A 663 -20.84 14.05 -10.09
N TYR A 664 -21.25 13.50 -8.96
CA TYR A 664 -21.02 12.11 -8.61
C TYR A 664 -22.31 11.43 -8.16
N ASP A 665 -22.40 10.11 -8.36
CA ASP A 665 -23.46 9.29 -7.79
C ASP A 665 -23.31 9.09 -6.27
N ALA A 666 -24.23 8.34 -5.66
CA ALA A 666 -24.17 8.03 -4.24
C ALA A 666 -22.99 7.13 -3.85
N ALA A 667 -22.42 6.37 -4.78
CA ALA A 667 -21.23 5.55 -4.56
C ALA A 667 -19.91 6.32 -4.79
N GLY A 668 -19.99 7.59 -5.21
CA GLY A 668 -18.82 8.43 -5.47
C GLY A 668 -18.27 8.32 -6.90
N LYS A 669 -19.00 7.66 -7.81
CA LYS A 669 -18.60 7.54 -9.22
C LYS A 669 -18.96 8.81 -9.98
N LEU A 670 -18.07 9.31 -10.85
CA LEU A 670 -18.26 10.51 -11.64
C LEU A 670 -19.41 10.36 -12.62
N LEU A 671 -20.48 11.16 -12.49
CA LEU A 671 -21.63 11.16 -13.40
C LEU A 671 -21.50 12.16 -14.54
N THR A 672 -21.02 13.35 -14.24
CA THR A 672 -20.81 14.37 -15.26
C THR A 672 -19.53 15.17 -14.98
N ALA A 673 -18.86 15.58 -16.06
CA ALA A 673 -17.86 16.60 -16.05
C ALA A 673 -18.23 17.66 -17.09
N THR A 674 -18.38 18.91 -16.65
CA THR A 674 -18.69 20.02 -17.54
C THR A 674 -17.47 20.95 -17.60
N GLU A 675 -17.00 21.24 -18.78
CA GLU A 675 -15.91 22.17 -19.04
C GLU A 675 -16.45 23.36 -19.86
N THR A 676 -16.15 24.56 -19.40
CA THR A 676 -16.48 25.79 -20.10
C THR A 676 -15.21 26.61 -20.27
N GLU A 677 -14.88 26.89 -21.50
CA GLU A 677 -13.74 27.70 -21.88
C GLU A 677 -14.21 28.95 -22.62
N ASP A 678 -13.65 30.10 -22.27
CA ASP A 678 -13.91 31.38 -22.94
C ASP A 678 -13.55 31.24 -24.42
N ASN A 679 -14.52 31.49 -25.32
CA ASN A 679 -14.44 31.40 -26.79
C ASN A 679 -14.63 30.04 -27.45
N TYR A 680 -14.61 28.91 -26.73
CA TYR A 680 -14.77 27.57 -27.33
C TYR A 680 -16.11 26.91 -27.02
N GLY A 681 -16.81 27.39 -25.99
CA GLY A 681 -18.12 26.89 -25.58
C GLY A 681 -18.06 25.86 -24.45
N THR A 682 -19.15 25.12 -24.27
CA THR A 682 -19.30 24.18 -23.17
C THR A 682 -19.24 22.74 -23.66
N CYS A 683 -18.29 21.98 -23.15
CA CYS A 683 -18.22 20.53 -23.24
C CYS A 683 -18.87 19.88 -22.04
N VAL A 684 -19.70 18.85 -22.25
CA VAL A 684 -20.23 18.02 -21.16
C VAL A 684 -19.91 16.57 -21.45
N TYR A 685 -19.29 15.91 -20.48
CA TYR A 685 -19.10 14.48 -20.45
C TYR A 685 -20.10 13.87 -19.49
N THR A 686 -20.73 12.77 -19.91
CA THR A 686 -21.68 12.02 -19.08
C THR A 686 -21.22 10.58 -18.99
N PHE A 687 -21.32 9.97 -17.82
CA PHE A 687 -20.86 8.61 -17.53
C PHE A 687 -21.98 7.80 -16.90
N GLU A 688 -22.08 6.52 -17.32
CA GLU A 688 -22.95 5.54 -16.69
C GLU A 688 -22.12 4.32 -16.27
N TYR A 689 -22.54 3.69 -15.17
CA TYR A 689 -21.82 2.57 -14.57
C TYR A 689 -22.77 1.41 -14.28
N ASP A 690 -22.24 0.20 -14.25
CA ASP A 690 -22.91 -0.94 -13.63
C ASP A 690 -22.75 -0.92 -12.10
N LEU A 691 -23.35 -1.90 -11.42
CA LEU A 691 -23.33 -1.97 -9.96
C LEU A 691 -21.91 -2.21 -9.38
N MET A 692 -20.97 -2.76 -10.18
CA MET A 692 -19.58 -2.97 -9.76
C MET A 692 -18.68 -1.75 -9.98
N GLY A 693 -19.21 -0.73 -10.68
CA GLY A 693 -18.42 0.46 -11.02
C GLY A 693 -17.79 0.41 -12.40
N ASN A 694 -18.03 -0.65 -13.19
CA ASN A 694 -17.55 -0.66 -14.55
C ASN A 694 -18.30 0.39 -15.36
N ARG A 695 -17.57 1.21 -16.13
CA ARG A 695 -18.16 2.25 -16.99
C ARG A 695 -18.86 1.58 -18.16
N THR A 696 -20.18 1.75 -18.29
CA THR A 696 -21.00 1.16 -19.37
C THR A 696 -21.26 2.13 -20.50
N TYR A 697 -21.19 3.43 -20.22
CA TYR A 697 -21.39 4.48 -21.21
C TYR A 697 -20.59 5.74 -20.89
N THR A 698 -20.08 6.39 -21.94
CA THR A 698 -19.52 7.74 -21.90
C THR A 698 -20.06 8.52 -23.08
N GLU A 699 -20.49 9.75 -22.87
CA GLU A 699 -20.93 10.67 -23.93
C GLU A 699 -20.23 12.02 -23.77
N LYS A 700 -19.74 12.58 -24.88
CA LYS A 700 -19.21 13.93 -24.96
C LYS A 700 -20.13 14.78 -25.84
N THR A 701 -20.62 15.90 -25.31
CA THR A 701 -21.36 16.89 -26.07
C THR A 701 -20.54 18.19 -26.13
N LEU A 702 -20.62 18.89 -27.27
CA LEU A 702 -20.10 20.24 -27.45
C LEU A 702 -21.28 21.15 -27.77
N ASN A 703 -21.51 22.15 -26.92
CA ASN A 703 -22.65 23.09 -27.05
C ASN A 703 -23.99 22.34 -27.24
N GLY A 704 -24.18 21.26 -26.50
CA GLY A 704 -25.39 20.42 -26.54
C GLY A 704 -25.50 19.47 -27.73
N THR A 705 -24.49 19.40 -28.59
CA THR A 705 -24.45 18.45 -29.71
C THR A 705 -23.52 17.30 -29.36
N VAL A 706 -23.98 16.05 -29.47
CA VAL A 706 -23.16 14.85 -29.24
C VAL A 706 -22.07 14.78 -30.31
N VAL A 707 -20.83 14.83 -29.87
CA VAL A 707 -19.64 14.74 -30.73
C VAL A 707 -18.93 13.39 -30.62
N GLU A 708 -19.08 12.71 -29.47
CA GLU A 708 -18.46 11.42 -29.21
C GLU A 708 -19.29 10.64 -28.20
N TRP A 709 -19.32 9.33 -28.32
CA TRP A 709 -19.79 8.45 -27.27
C TRP A 709 -19.13 7.09 -27.37
N HIS A 710 -19.00 6.41 -26.20
CA HIS A 710 -18.50 5.05 -26.05
C HIS A 710 -19.54 4.21 -25.31
N ARG A 711 -19.67 2.94 -25.69
CA ARG A 711 -20.42 1.91 -24.96
C ARG A 711 -19.55 0.72 -24.72
N TYR A 712 -19.53 0.27 -23.47
CA TYR A 712 -18.67 -0.77 -22.98
C TYR A 712 -19.50 -1.98 -22.55
N GLU A 713 -19.02 -3.18 -22.85
CA GLU A 713 -19.64 -4.44 -22.45
C GLU A 713 -18.60 -5.27 -21.69
N TYR A 714 -18.99 -5.83 -20.54
CA TYR A 714 -18.11 -6.61 -19.67
C TYR A 714 -18.62 -8.04 -19.53
N ASN A 715 -17.70 -8.98 -19.28
CA ASN A 715 -18.04 -10.37 -18.97
C ASN A 715 -18.28 -10.55 -17.44
N GLU A 716 -18.53 -11.79 -17.02
CA GLU A 716 -18.78 -12.15 -15.63
C GLU A 716 -17.56 -11.93 -14.70
N SER A 717 -16.36 -11.77 -15.25
CA SER A 717 -15.11 -11.48 -14.54
C SER A 717 -14.72 -10.00 -14.59
N ASN A 718 -15.64 -9.08 -14.85
CA ASN A 718 -15.41 -7.62 -15.00
C ASN A 718 -14.42 -7.23 -16.10
N GLN A 719 -14.15 -8.09 -17.06
CA GLN A 719 -13.24 -7.79 -18.16
C GLN A 719 -14.01 -7.15 -19.31
N LEU A 720 -13.49 -6.05 -19.85
CA LEU A 720 -14.06 -5.34 -21.01
C LEU A 720 -13.95 -6.20 -22.27
N ILE A 721 -15.07 -6.71 -22.79
CA ILE A 721 -15.08 -7.59 -23.97
C ILE A 721 -15.41 -6.87 -25.26
N SER A 722 -16.10 -5.75 -25.20
CA SER A 722 -16.37 -4.94 -26.39
C SER A 722 -16.52 -3.45 -26.06
N GLU A 723 -16.11 -2.63 -27.00
CA GLU A 723 -16.31 -1.20 -26.99
C GLU A 723 -16.89 -0.74 -28.35
N LYS A 724 -17.93 0.11 -28.31
CA LYS A 724 -18.45 0.80 -29.48
C LYS A 724 -18.21 2.28 -29.32
N LEU A 725 -17.56 2.89 -30.32
CA LEU A 725 -17.20 4.29 -30.34
C LEU A 725 -17.93 5.03 -31.46
N TYR A 726 -18.39 6.24 -31.19
CA TYR A 726 -18.89 7.19 -32.16
C TYR A 726 -18.09 8.50 -32.10
N ASN A 727 -17.51 8.95 -33.18
CA ASN A 727 -16.65 10.14 -33.26
C ASN A 727 -17.30 11.33 -33.99
N GLY A 728 -18.62 11.51 -33.82
CA GLY A 728 -19.36 12.57 -34.51
C GLY A 728 -19.72 12.27 -35.96
N LYS A 729 -19.09 11.29 -36.60
CA LYS A 729 -19.27 10.93 -38.01
C LYS A 729 -19.60 9.46 -38.26
N LYS A 730 -18.98 8.58 -37.53
CA LYS A 730 -19.06 7.14 -37.76
C LYS A 730 -19.00 6.36 -36.41
N THR A 731 -19.72 5.25 -36.38
CA THR A 731 -19.58 4.27 -35.30
C THR A 731 -18.59 3.19 -35.70
N THR A 732 -17.64 2.90 -34.83
CA THR A 732 -16.68 1.81 -34.94
C THR A 732 -16.74 0.95 -33.69
N SER A 733 -16.06 -0.21 -33.70
CA SER A 733 -16.05 -1.09 -32.55
C SER A 733 -14.70 -1.76 -32.38
N LEU A 734 -14.36 -2.02 -31.15
CA LEU A 734 -13.23 -2.85 -30.69
C LEU A 734 -13.79 -4.08 -29.96
N ALA A 735 -13.11 -5.19 -30.07
CA ALA A 735 -13.36 -6.41 -29.32
C ALA A 735 -12.06 -6.86 -28.65
N TYR A 736 -12.20 -7.31 -27.41
CA TYR A 736 -11.08 -7.71 -26.57
C TYR A 736 -11.23 -9.18 -26.19
N ASN A 737 -10.13 -9.92 -26.21
CA ASN A 737 -10.09 -11.30 -25.72
C ASN A 737 -9.04 -11.43 -24.62
N TYR A 738 -9.34 -12.33 -23.72
CA TYR A 738 -8.54 -12.58 -22.53
C TYR A 738 -8.14 -14.06 -22.47
N ASP A 739 -6.99 -14.33 -21.88
CA ASP A 739 -6.62 -15.69 -21.49
C ASP A 739 -7.38 -16.10 -20.20
N ALA A 740 -7.10 -17.29 -19.70
CA ALA A 740 -7.73 -17.79 -18.49
C ALA A 740 -7.26 -17.08 -17.22
N ASP A 741 -6.08 -16.48 -17.24
CA ASP A 741 -5.52 -15.69 -16.13
C ASP A 741 -6.04 -14.25 -16.10
N GLY A 742 -6.83 -13.86 -17.10
CA GLY A 742 -7.42 -12.53 -17.15
C GLY A 742 -6.58 -11.51 -17.91
N ASN A 743 -5.47 -11.90 -18.51
CA ASN A 743 -4.65 -11.03 -19.31
C ASN A 743 -5.30 -10.77 -20.68
N ARG A 744 -5.31 -9.52 -21.14
CA ARG A 744 -5.84 -9.18 -22.46
C ARG A 744 -4.88 -9.64 -23.56
N ILE A 745 -5.25 -10.71 -24.28
CA ILE A 745 -4.39 -11.30 -25.33
C ILE A 745 -4.62 -10.71 -26.72
N SER A 746 -5.77 -10.07 -26.98
CA SER A 746 -5.97 -9.39 -28.25
C SER A 746 -6.95 -8.23 -28.17
N GLU A 747 -6.75 -7.28 -29.08
CA GLU A 747 -7.63 -6.15 -29.36
C GLU A 747 -7.83 -6.05 -30.87
N THR A 748 -9.06 -6.16 -31.32
CA THR A 748 -9.38 -6.18 -32.77
C THR A 748 -10.56 -5.29 -33.10
N GLY A 749 -10.49 -4.60 -34.23
CA GLY A 749 -11.58 -3.75 -34.69
C GLY A 749 -11.14 -2.56 -35.49
N ARG A 750 -11.79 -1.41 -35.25
CA ARG A 750 -11.43 -0.14 -35.88
C ARG A 750 -11.66 1.04 -34.97
N ILE A 751 -10.72 2.00 -35.00
CA ILE A 751 -10.85 3.35 -34.47
C ILE A 751 -10.86 4.32 -35.64
N GLY A 752 -12.02 5.00 -35.90
CA GLY A 752 -12.17 5.84 -37.09
C GLY A 752 -12.01 5.07 -38.38
N THR A 753 -10.96 5.36 -39.16
CA THR A 753 -10.56 4.66 -40.37
C THR A 753 -9.59 3.52 -40.14
N ASP A 754 -8.86 3.55 -39.03
CA ASP A 754 -7.72 2.69 -38.79
C ASP A 754 -8.14 1.32 -38.28
N LYS A 755 -7.51 0.29 -38.78
CA LYS A 755 -7.73 -1.08 -38.38
C LYS A 755 -6.81 -1.32 -37.17
N VAL A 756 -7.40 -1.81 -36.07
CA VAL A 756 -6.66 -2.29 -34.88
C VAL A 756 -6.62 -3.81 -34.94
N ASN A 757 -5.43 -4.40 -34.77
CA ASN A 757 -5.21 -5.85 -34.71
C ASN A 757 -4.05 -6.16 -33.79
N ARG A 758 -4.17 -5.76 -32.52
CA ARG A 758 -3.12 -5.91 -31.52
C ARG A 758 -3.20 -7.27 -30.82
N THR A 759 -2.03 -7.85 -30.54
CA THR A 759 -1.87 -9.02 -29.68
C THR A 759 -0.88 -8.71 -28.59
N TYR A 760 -1.08 -9.35 -27.46
CA TYR A 760 -0.33 -9.12 -26.22
C TYR A 760 0.20 -10.45 -25.72
N GLU A 761 1.47 -10.50 -25.32
CA GLU A 761 2.14 -11.65 -24.77
C GLU A 761 2.52 -11.37 -23.33
N TYR A 762 2.40 -12.36 -22.47
CA TYR A 762 2.67 -12.25 -21.04
C TYR A 762 3.62 -13.33 -20.56
N SER A 763 4.41 -13.02 -19.53
CA SER A 763 5.24 -13.99 -18.81
C SER A 763 4.35 -14.93 -17.97
N VAL A 764 4.95 -15.98 -17.41
CA VAL A 764 4.27 -16.91 -16.48
C VAL A 764 3.73 -16.22 -15.23
N GLU A 765 4.30 -15.07 -14.85
CA GLU A 765 3.83 -14.23 -13.73
C GLU A 765 2.83 -13.15 -14.17
N ASN A 766 2.19 -13.30 -15.35
CA ASN A 766 1.19 -12.38 -15.90
C ASN A 766 1.70 -10.95 -16.15
N ARG A 767 3.00 -10.79 -16.47
CA ARG A 767 3.61 -9.51 -16.81
C ARG A 767 3.65 -9.34 -18.32
N LEU A 768 3.31 -8.16 -18.83
CA LEU A 768 3.29 -7.85 -20.26
C LEU A 768 4.70 -7.94 -20.85
N ALA A 769 4.94 -8.95 -21.69
CA ALA A 769 6.24 -9.21 -22.31
C ALA A 769 6.37 -8.58 -23.72
N ALA A 770 5.28 -8.62 -24.54
CA ALA A 770 5.30 -8.02 -25.88
C ALA A 770 3.92 -7.51 -26.31
N VAL A 771 3.93 -6.54 -27.22
CA VAL A 771 2.73 -6.03 -27.91
C VAL A 771 3.04 -5.98 -29.40
N HIS A 772 2.16 -6.55 -30.21
CA HIS A 772 2.24 -6.52 -31.67
C HIS A 772 1.01 -5.84 -32.28
N ASP A 773 1.18 -5.14 -33.42
CA ASP A 773 0.05 -4.74 -34.29
C ASP A 773 0.20 -5.47 -35.63
N GLY A 774 -0.63 -6.51 -35.84
CA GLY A 774 -0.43 -7.45 -36.93
C GLY A 774 0.88 -8.23 -36.73
N ASP A 775 1.82 -8.04 -37.70
CA ASP A 775 3.15 -8.67 -37.64
C ASP A 775 4.24 -7.72 -37.12
N GLU A 776 3.90 -6.48 -36.72
CA GLU A 776 4.83 -5.47 -36.26
C GLU A 776 4.94 -5.49 -34.73
N LEU A 777 6.15 -5.61 -34.16
CA LEU A 777 6.43 -5.50 -32.75
C LEU A 777 6.41 -4.03 -32.33
N LEU A 778 5.46 -3.64 -31.47
CA LEU A 778 5.34 -2.28 -30.94
C LEU A 778 6.11 -2.08 -29.63
N LEU A 779 6.11 -3.12 -28.77
CA LEU A 779 6.72 -3.07 -27.44
C LEU A 779 7.27 -4.44 -27.09
N ALA A 780 8.45 -4.46 -26.46
CA ALA A 780 8.96 -5.64 -25.74
C ALA A 780 9.50 -5.22 -24.38
N ALA A 781 9.24 -6.02 -23.35
CA ALA A 781 9.68 -5.77 -21.98
C ALA A 781 10.25 -7.05 -21.36
N ALA A 782 11.27 -6.88 -20.51
CA ALA A 782 11.79 -7.94 -19.65
C ALA A 782 11.78 -7.48 -18.19
N TYR A 783 11.62 -8.44 -17.28
CA TYR A 783 11.49 -8.20 -15.85
C TYR A 783 12.52 -9.03 -15.08
N ASP A 784 13.03 -8.49 -13.97
CA ASP A 784 13.86 -9.22 -13.03
C ASP A 784 13.02 -10.14 -12.13
N GLY A 785 13.67 -10.89 -11.26
CA GLY A 785 13.04 -11.83 -10.35
C GLY A 785 12.08 -11.20 -9.33
N ASP A 786 12.21 -9.89 -9.06
CA ASP A 786 11.30 -9.12 -8.22
C ASP A 786 10.14 -8.49 -9.02
N GLY A 787 10.20 -8.58 -10.36
CA GLY A 787 9.19 -8.04 -11.24
C GLY A 787 9.40 -6.59 -11.65
N ASN A 788 10.56 -6.05 -11.37
CA ASN A 788 10.92 -4.73 -11.88
C ASN A 788 11.20 -4.86 -13.37
N ARG A 789 10.67 -3.91 -14.17
CA ARG A 789 10.93 -3.88 -15.59
C ARG A 789 12.36 -3.39 -15.85
N VAL A 790 13.25 -4.30 -16.22
CA VAL A 790 14.68 -4.01 -16.46
C VAL A 790 15.00 -3.69 -17.93
N PHE A 791 14.07 -4.01 -18.83
CA PHE A 791 14.21 -3.70 -20.26
C PHE A 791 12.84 -3.28 -20.83
N LEU A 792 12.86 -2.24 -21.66
CA LEU A 792 11.72 -1.79 -22.46
C LEU A 792 12.20 -1.35 -23.84
N LEU A 793 11.69 -1.99 -24.89
CA LEU A 793 11.82 -1.56 -26.26
C LEU A 793 10.46 -1.01 -26.70
N ASN A 794 10.40 0.25 -27.12
CA ASN A 794 9.20 0.88 -27.65
C ASN A 794 9.50 1.44 -29.03
N TYR A 795 8.93 0.81 -30.07
CA TYR A 795 9.16 1.22 -31.48
C TYR A 795 8.43 2.52 -31.85
N ASN A 796 7.36 2.88 -31.15
CA ASN A 796 6.61 4.10 -31.44
C ASN A 796 7.32 5.40 -31.00
N LEU A 797 8.39 5.32 -30.19
CA LEU A 797 9.16 6.50 -29.78
C LEU A 797 10.22 6.94 -30.83
N HIS A 798 10.36 6.24 -31.95
CA HIS A 798 11.43 6.51 -32.96
C HIS A 798 10.94 6.94 -34.32
N THR A 799 9.67 7.14 -34.54
CA THR A 799 9.18 7.57 -35.85
C THR A 799 8.70 9.00 -35.81
N ASP A 800 9.58 10.01 -35.63
CA ASP A 800 9.28 11.30 -36.26
C ASP A 800 10.37 12.34 -36.19
N ASP A 801 11.64 12.22 -36.18
CA ASP A 801 12.45 13.44 -36.38
C ASP A 801 13.82 13.31 -37.07
N ASP A 802 14.31 12.16 -37.45
CA ASP A 802 15.68 12.09 -37.97
C ASP A 802 15.85 11.70 -39.45
N TRP A 803 14.81 11.63 -40.30
CA TRP A 803 14.98 11.26 -41.73
C TRP A 803 14.30 12.20 -42.72
N LYS A 804 14.42 13.52 -42.55
CA LYS A 804 14.27 14.49 -43.65
C LYS A 804 15.49 15.38 -43.73
N GLY A 805 16.66 14.75 -43.90
CA GLY A 805 17.90 15.38 -44.28
C GLY A 805 18.12 15.26 -45.78
N ASN A 806 17.76 16.30 -46.49
CA ASN A 806 18.45 16.75 -47.70
C ASN A 806 18.38 15.88 -48.97
N SER A 807 17.36 16.03 -49.78
CA SER A 807 17.53 15.87 -51.23
C SER A 807 17.42 17.21 -51.92
N GLY A 808 18.61 17.75 -52.19
CA GLY A 808 18.79 18.97 -52.96
C GLY A 808 18.21 18.84 -54.38
N ASN A 809 17.60 19.92 -54.77
CA ASN A 809 17.13 20.25 -56.11
C ASN A 809 18.22 20.00 -57.19
N GLY A 810 17.91 19.15 -58.13
CA GLY A 810 18.64 19.00 -59.37
C GLY A 810 17.70 18.79 -60.54
N ASN A 811 17.30 19.89 -61.16
CA ASN A 811 16.57 19.91 -62.43
C ASN A 811 17.42 19.32 -63.57
N GLY A 812 16.91 18.35 -64.35
CA GLY A 812 17.59 17.83 -65.51
C GLY A 812 16.76 16.78 -66.28
N ASN A 813 15.97 17.22 -67.22
CA ASN A 813 15.42 16.41 -68.32
C ASN A 813 16.48 15.51 -68.98
N ASN A 814 16.26 14.23 -69.18
CA ASN A 814 16.21 13.65 -70.55
C ASN A 814 15.80 12.17 -70.51
N LYS A 815 15.20 11.88 -71.63
CA LYS A 815 14.58 10.65 -72.12
C LYS A 815 15.58 9.54 -72.43
N ASP A 816 15.04 8.34 -72.35
CA ASP A 816 15.19 7.19 -73.23
C ASP A 816 16.42 6.29 -73.24
N ASN A 817 16.14 5.09 -73.09
CA ASN A 817 16.44 3.93 -73.91
C ASN A 817 17.28 2.78 -73.31
N SER A 818 16.59 1.71 -73.20
CA SER A 818 16.99 0.31 -73.44
C SER A 818 18.45 -0.10 -73.50
N GLY A 819 18.70 -1.25 -72.92
CA GLY A 819 19.77 -2.12 -73.37
C GLY A 819 20.39 -3.08 -72.37
N SER A 820 19.97 -4.28 -72.45
CA SER A 820 20.53 -5.54 -72.05
C SER A 820 22.06 -5.64 -71.99
N GLY A 821 22.54 -6.50 -71.05
CA GLY A 821 23.72 -7.29 -71.35
C GLY A 821 24.76 -7.45 -70.29
N ASN A 822 24.67 -8.51 -69.59
CA ASN A 822 25.61 -9.64 -69.45
C ASN A 822 27.05 -9.41 -68.97
N ASN A 823 27.41 -10.14 -67.90
CA ASN A 823 28.66 -10.88 -67.65
C ASN A 823 30.02 -10.16 -67.53
N GLY A 824 30.70 -10.52 -66.49
CA GLY A 824 32.15 -10.63 -66.62
C GLY A 824 32.94 -10.56 -65.29
N LYS A 825 33.37 -11.71 -64.89
CA LYS A 825 34.41 -12.02 -63.93
C LYS A 825 35.66 -11.21 -64.02
N GLY A 826 36.39 -11.08 -62.92
CA GLY A 826 37.87 -11.10 -62.98
C GLY A 826 38.56 -10.24 -61.91
N ASN A 827 38.96 -10.81 -60.88
CA ASN A 827 40.27 -11.19 -60.33
C ASN A 827 41.36 -10.14 -60.15
N SER A 828 41.90 -10.15 -58.95
CA SER A 828 43.29 -9.98 -58.54
C SER A 828 44.03 -8.65 -58.63
N GLY A 829 44.56 -8.29 -57.46
CA GLY A 829 46.02 -7.97 -57.50
C GLY A 829 46.42 -6.74 -56.67
N ASN A 830 46.88 -6.92 -55.51
CA ASN A 830 48.17 -6.68 -54.90
C ASN A 830 48.81 -5.24 -54.86
N ASN A 831 49.23 -4.95 -53.65
CA ASN A 831 50.40 -4.18 -53.22
C ASN A 831 50.59 -2.70 -53.56
N GLY A 832 50.90 -2.00 -52.47
CA GLY A 832 51.68 -0.76 -52.56
C GLY A 832 51.75 0.07 -51.30
N ASN A 833 52.83 -0.07 -50.60
CA ASN A 833 53.37 0.75 -49.51
C ASN A 833 53.39 2.23 -49.83
N GLY A 834 53.14 3.08 -48.80
CA GLY A 834 53.47 4.51 -48.90
C GLY A 834 53.28 5.30 -47.64
N ASN A 835 54.39 5.54 -46.96
CA ASN A 835 54.54 6.41 -45.78
C ASN A 835 54.08 7.85 -46.06
N GLY A 836 53.48 8.52 -45.09
CA GLY A 836 53.30 9.97 -45.14
C GLY A 836 52.68 10.55 -43.87
N ASN A 837 53.50 11.17 -43.05
CA ASN A 837 53.18 11.95 -41.84
C ASN A 837 52.24 13.13 -42.15
N GLY A 838 51.21 13.30 -41.28
CA GLY A 838 50.39 14.51 -41.26
C GLY A 838 49.57 14.66 -40.00
N LYS A 839 50.05 15.56 -39.13
CA LYS A 839 49.34 15.96 -37.91
C LYS A 839 48.01 16.67 -38.26
N GLY A 840 46.89 16.20 -37.74
CA GLY A 840 45.60 16.90 -37.77
C GLY A 840 44.79 16.56 -36.54
N LYS A 841 44.61 17.52 -35.64
CA LYS A 841 43.69 17.46 -34.52
C LYS A 841 42.28 17.35 -35.05
N GLY A 842 41.57 16.30 -34.72
CA GLY A 842 40.13 16.13 -34.92
C GLY A 842 39.49 15.57 -33.68
N ASN A 843 38.68 16.38 -33.06
CA ASN A 843 37.85 16.01 -31.91
C ASN A 843 36.87 14.90 -32.31
N ASN A 844 37.05 13.73 -31.80
CA ASN A 844 36.00 12.71 -31.77
C ASN A 844 35.20 12.83 -30.48
N LYS A 845 34.05 13.44 -30.60
CA LYS A 845 32.98 13.23 -29.59
C LYS A 845 32.48 11.80 -29.77
N LYS A 846 32.85 10.93 -28.87
CA LYS A 846 32.16 9.68 -28.67
C LYS A 846 30.82 10.01 -28.00
N ASN A 847 29.74 9.78 -28.70
CA ASN A 847 28.43 9.69 -28.11
C ASN A 847 28.37 8.39 -27.28
N SER A 848 28.57 8.49 -25.99
CA SER A 848 28.20 7.47 -25.05
C SER A 848 26.71 7.61 -24.83
N LYS A 849 25.92 6.66 -25.29
CA LYS A 849 24.53 6.50 -24.88
C LYS A 849 24.53 6.08 -23.40
N SER A 850 24.18 7.00 -22.51
CA SER A 850 23.88 6.66 -21.12
C SER A 850 22.53 5.97 -21.02
N TRP A 851 22.50 4.82 -20.46
CA TRP A 851 21.28 4.12 -20.04
C TRP A 851 20.78 4.80 -18.76
N GLY A 852 19.64 5.48 -18.82
CA GLY A 852 18.98 5.98 -17.65
C GLY A 852 18.17 4.85 -17.02
N THR A 853 18.50 4.52 -15.79
CA THR A 853 17.56 3.82 -14.89
C THR A 853 16.55 4.86 -14.47
N ASP A 854 15.31 4.72 -14.91
CA ASP A 854 14.22 5.57 -14.42
C ASP A 854 13.87 5.12 -13.01
N ASP A 855 14.01 6.05 -12.07
CA ASP A 855 13.47 5.98 -10.74
C ASP A 855 11.97 5.67 -10.79
N ALA A 856 11.53 4.81 -9.89
CA ALA A 856 10.13 4.59 -9.57
C ALA A 856 9.53 5.89 -8.97
N GLY A 857 9.17 6.80 -9.83
CA GLY A 857 8.37 7.99 -9.54
C GLY A 857 7.12 7.90 -10.42
N TYR A 858 5.97 8.09 -9.83
CA TYR A 858 4.66 8.19 -10.44
C TYR A 858 4.70 8.69 -11.88
N GLY A 859 4.61 7.78 -12.83
CA GLY A 859 4.62 8.09 -14.25
C GLY A 859 3.19 8.28 -14.73
N ASN A 860 2.81 9.52 -14.95
CA ASN A 860 1.67 9.86 -15.80
C ASN A 860 1.92 9.24 -17.18
N ALA A 861 1.04 8.33 -17.57
CA ALA A 861 0.95 7.91 -18.96
C ALA A 861 0.42 9.09 -19.78
N THR A 862 1.32 9.81 -20.41
CA THR A 862 0.96 10.78 -21.45
C THR A 862 0.55 10.01 -22.69
N ASN A 863 -0.72 10.13 -23.06
CA ASN A 863 -1.24 9.69 -24.32
C ASN A 863 -0.49 10.38 -25.46
N ALA A 864 -0.02 9.60 -26.42
CA ALA A 864 0.41 10.13 -27.72
C ALA A 864 -0.85 10.62 -28.46
N GLU A 865 -0.99 11.92 -28.58
CA GLU A 865 -2.01 12.54 -29.44
C GLU A 865 -1.49 12.65 -30.87
N GLU A 866 -2.18 12.00 -31.79
CA GLU A 866 -2.08 12.34 -33.22
C GLU A 866 -2.89 13.60 -33.51
N ASN A 867 -2.24 14.52 -34.21
CA ASN A 867 -2.79 15.74 -34.75
C ASN A 867 -4.03 15.50 -35.60
N ASN A 868 -5.15 16.13 -35.19
CA ASN A 868 -6.15 16.61 -36.13
C ASN A 868 -6.80 17.88 -35.58
N SER A 869 -6.38 18.99 -36.14
CA SER A 869 -6.92 20.32 -35.91
C SER A 869 -8.37 20.42 -36.33
N GLN A 870 -9.27 20.27 -35.39
CA GLN A 870 -10.61 20.88 -35.36
C GLN A 870 -11.24 20.66 -33.98
N ASN A 871 -11.36 21.74 -33.19
CA ASN A 871 -12.18 21.85 -31.96
C ASN A 871 -11.90 20.80 -30.86
N GLN A 872 -10.74 20.84 -30.22
CA GLN A 872 -10.45 19.97 -29.08
C GLN A 872 -10.74 20.68 -27.76
N CYS A 873 -11.83 20.26 -27.15
CA CYS A 873 -12.08 20.38 -25.72
C CYS A 873 -11.40 19.17 -25.06
N GLY A 874 -10.31 19.35 -24.38
CA GLY A 874 -9.54 18.26 -23.74
C GLY A 874 -9.56 18.37 -22.24
N ILE A 875 -10.43 17.64 -21.54
CA ILE A 875 -10.36 17.52 -20.09
C ILE A 875 -9.24 16.55 -19.73
N LEU A 876 -8.21 17.06 -19.08
CA LEU A 876 -7.32 16.24 -18.24
C LEU A 876 -8.10 15.90 -16.96
N PHE A 877 -8.69 14.69 -16.92
CA PHE A 877 -9.27 14.21 -15.67
C PHE A 877 -8.14 14.02 -14.65
N PRO A 878 -8.30 14.50 -13.40
CA PRO A 878 -7.45 13.99 -12.35
C PRO A 878 -7.68 12.48 -12.30
N LEU A 879 -6.65 11.71 -12.62
CA LEU A 879 -6.65 10.27 -12.41
C LEU A 879 -6.89 10.04 -10.92
N GLN A 880 -8.14 9.81 -10.54
CA GLN A 880 -8.40 9.04 -9.35
C GLN A 880 -7.81 7.66 -9.66
N GLU A 881 -6.76 7.28 -8.91
CA GLU A 881 -6.47 5.87 -8.79
C GLU A 881 -7.78 5.20 -8.41
N GLU A 882 -8.39 4.50 -9.34
CA GLU A 882 -9.41 3.53 -9.05
C GLU A 882 -8.71 2.50 -8.17
N VAL A 883 -8.84 2.67 -6.85
CA VAL A 883 -8.68 1.56 -5.92
C VAL A 883 -9.89 0.68 -6.20
N SER A 884 -9.85 -0.03 -7.32
CA SER A 884 -10.54 -1.29 -7.38
C SER A 884 -9.85 -2.12 -6.31
N ALA A 885 -10.54 -2.36 -5.18
CA ALA A 885 -10.18 -3.45 -4.31
C ALA A 885 -10.28 -4.70 -5.18
N THR A 886 -9.19 -5.00 -5.87
CA THR A 886 -9.09 -6.20 -6.67
C THR A 886 -9.16 -7.38 -5.70
N GLU A 887 -9.68 -8.49 -6.15
CA GLU A 887 -9.66 -9.79 -5.47
C GLU A 887 -8.28 -10.08 -4.84
N ALA A 888 -7.19 -9.58 -5.43
CA ALA A 888 -5.83 -9.64 -4.93
C ALA A 888 -5.62 -8.89 -3.61
N ASP A 889 -6.24 -7.73 -3.39
CA ASP A 889 -6.18 -6.99 -2.12
C ASP A 889 -6.97 -7.70 -1.01
N LEU A 890 -8.08 -8.36 -1.36
CA LEU A 890 -8.84 -9.17 -0.43
C LEU A 890 -8.04 -10.43 -0.04
N ILE A 891 -7.39 -11.08 -1.00
CA ILE A 891 -6.50 -12.23 -0.78
C ILE A 891 -5.26 -11.81 0.04
N ALA A 892 -4.68 -10.65 -0.22
CA ALA A 892 -3.57 -10.10 0.58
C ALA A 892 -4.00 -9.78 2.03
N ARG A 893 -5.20 -9.23 2.23
CA ARG A 893 -5.75 -8.97 3.58
C ARG A 893 -6.10 -10.25 4.32
N ILE A 894 -6.60 -11.28 3.64
CA ILE A 894 -6.85 -12.61 4.24
C ILE A 894 -5.52 -13.26 4.64
N LYS A 895 -4.44 -13.05 3.87
CA LYS A 895 -3.08 -13.55 4.20
C LYS A 895 -2.44 -12.84 5.39
N THR A 896 -2.75 -11.55 5.62
CA THR A 896 -2.19 -10.77 6.74
C THR A 896 -2.94 -10.97 8.06
N THR A 897 -4.23 -11.29 8.05
CA THR A 897 -5.00 -11.56 9.28
C THR A 897 -4.70 -12.92 9.91
N GLY A 898 -3.98 -13.81 9.21
CA GLY A 898 -3.51 -15.10 9.77
C GLY A 898 -2.25 -15.02 10.63
N LYS A 899 -1.55 -13.85 10.67
CA LYS A 899 -0.29 -13.71 11.41
C LYS A 899 -0.37 -12.97 12.75
N GLU A 900 -1.52 -12.46 13.14
CA GLU A 900 -1.69 -11.82 14.45
C GLU A 900 -2.61 -12.62 15.37
N LYS A 901 -2.14 -13.75 15.83
CA LYS A 901 -2.59 -14.39 17.08
C LYS A 901 -1.57 -15.43 17.52
N GLU A 902 -0.50 -15.00 18.17
CA GLU A 902 0.19 -15.75 19.23
C GLU A 902 -0.05 -15.06 20.59
#